data_14e48984e7e2f91cbeca323ef8736de0
#
_entry.id   14e48984e7e2f91cbeca323ef8736de0
#
_cell.length_a   1.000
_cell.length_b   1.000
_cell.length_c   1.000
_cell.angle_alpha   90.00
_cell.angle_beta   90.00
_cell.angle_gamma   90.00
#
_symmetry.space_group_name_H-M   'P 1'
#
loop_
_entity.id
_entity.type
_entity.pdbx_description
1 polymer ?
#
loop_
_entity_poly.entity_id
_entity_poly.type
_entity_poly.pdbx_seq_one_letter_code
_entity_poly.pdbx_strand_id
1 'polypeptide(L)'
;MTLHYLENGTVMLNFIHQKELFFLPLGFVLKALVSFSDFQIFQELIKGKEEDTFYKNCMSQMLRLVAEDGCMTQKQVLIFLGQRFRVKFNLPDWHSSEQVGEFLLDKCICIHLNNKVEKFYLLCFMTRKLFTLAKEGCMEDNPDSLMNQEVLTSGQLYLMFLKEKMETWLQSVKIALDKKAQKSAMTINAENMIKILGMGADITRMLEYLLATGNLRSKTGLGMLQSSGLCVVADKLNFIRYLSHFRCVHRGADFLKMRTTTVRKLLPESWGFLCPVHTPDGEPCGLMNHMTAPCEIVTQTSYTHSLPSLLCSLGVTPVDAVPSQPYSECYPVSLDGSPVGWIEKDQAPGLVETLRHFKAMQEKKIPVWTEVVLVPMTGKPSLYPGLFIFTTPCRMMRPVQNLALGKEELIGTMEQVFMNIAVSEDEIQPGLTTHQELFPHSILSVVASFIPFSDHNQSPRNMYQCQMGKQTMGFPLLTFPYRSDDKLYRLQTPQSPLVRPAMYDHYDMDSYPVGTNAVVAVISYTGYDMEDAMILNKASWERGFGHGSIYKTQRIDLAEKVKKGEDNLVFGIGQDKLTTLQNLDPDGLPHIGARLQYGDPFYSYVNLNTGESFVTYHKNKEICIVDSIKVCSNDTGTGKFRCVCITLRVPRNPTIGDKFASRHGQKGILSRLWPAEDMPFTESGMVPDILFNPHGFPSRMTIGMLIESMAGKSAALHGLCHNATPFTFSEENSALEYFGKLLKAAGYNFYGTERMYSGVSGVELEADIFIGVVYYQRLRHMVSDKFQVRTTGARDKVTNQPIGGRNVQGGIRFGEMERDALLAHGASFLLHDRLFHCSDRSVTHVCIECGSLLSPLLKPPPEWSSTCIRQHVCTTCGRSDTIETIAVPYVFRVFVAELASINVKVKLDVS
;
A
#
# COMPACT_ATOMS: atom_id res chain seq x y z
N MET A 1 -11.97 4.20 -22.53
CA MET A 1 -12.76 4.74 -23.65
C MET A 1 -13.88 5.59 -23.09
N THR A 2 -14.09 6.79 -23.65
CA THR A 2 -15.17 7.71 -23.21
C THR A 2 -15.81 8.37 -24.43
N LEU A 3 -17.07 8.77 -24.30
CA LEU A 3 -17.76 9.58 -25.29
C LEU A 3 -17.81 11.03 -24.80
N HIS A 4 -17.52 11.96 -25.69
CA HIS A 4 -17.57 13.39 -25.46
C HIS A 4 -18.65 14.04 -26.30
N TYR A 5 -19.52 14.80 -25.66
CA TYR A 5 -20.49 15.68 -26.33
C TYR A 5 -19.80 16.98 -26.70
N LEU A 6 -19.90 17.39 -27.93
CA LEU A 6 -19.37 18.67 -28.44
C LEU A 6 -20.47 19.72 -28.59
N GLU A 7 -20.11 20.99 -28.52
CA GLU A 7 -21.04 22.13 -28.65
C GLU A 7 -21.85 22.11 -29.95
N ASN A 8 -21.32 21.54 -31.02
CA ASN A 8 -22.02 21.40 -32.31
C ASN A 8 -23.02 20.23 -32.33
N GLY A 9 -23.26 19.55 -31.19
CA GLY A 9 -24.16 18.40 -31.12
C GLY A 9 -23.58 17.08 -31.64
N THR A 10 -22.31 17.03 -32.01
CA THR A 10 -21.65 15.80 -32.43
C THR A 10 -21.00 15.08 -31.24
N VAL A 11 -20.71 13.79 -31.43
CA VAL A 11 -20.09 12.96 -30.41
C VAL A 11 -18.72 12.50 -30.87
N MET A 12 -17.73 12.73 -30.02
CA MET A 12 -16.38 12.20 -30.21
C MET A 12 -16.15 11.02 -29.25
N LEU A 13 -15.61 9.94 -29.81
CA LEU A 13 -15.13 8.82 -29.02
C LEU A 13 -13.64 8.98 -28.79
N ASN A 14 -13.20 8.89 -27.52
CA ASN A 14 -11.79 8.87 -27.19
C ASN A 14 -11.36 7.48 -26.68
N PHE A 15 -10.12 7.13 -26.98
CA PHE A 15 -9.48 5.93 -26.47
C PHE A 15 -7.97 6.14 -26.32
N ILE A 16 -7.35 5.34 -25.48
CA ILE A 16 -5.90 5.38 -25.25
C ILE A 16 -5.27 4.16 -25.90
N HIS A 17 -4.22 4.38 -26.70
CA HIS A 17 -3.39 3.31 -27.24
C HIS A 17 -1.91 3.69 -27.07
N GLN A 18 -1.10 2.79 -26.52
CA GLN A 18 0.34 2.99 -26.26
C GLN A 18 0.67 4.31 -25.55
N LYS A 19 -0.15 4.70 -24.55
CA LYS A 19 -0.06 5.95 -23.77
C LYS A 19 -0.40 7.24 -24.52
N GLU A 20 -0.79 7.15 -25.79
CA GLU A 20 -1.32 8.28 -26.55
C GLU A 20 -2.85 8.28 -26.56
N LEU A 21 -3.44 9.47 -26.47
CA LEU A 21 -4.90 9.68 -26.50
C LEU A 21 -5.34 10.01 -27.93
N PHE A 22 -6.34 9.31 -28.42
CA PHE A 22 -6.91 9.49 -29.76
C PHE A 22 -8.38 9.86 -29.68
N PHE A 23 -8.81 10.69 -30.61
CA PHE A 23 -10.18 11.13 -30.78
C PHE A 23 -10.71 10.70 -32.14
N LEU A 24 -11.90 10.11 -32.17
CA LEU A 24 -12.59 9.72 -33.37
C LEU A 24 -14.04 10.19 -33.33
N PRO A 25 -14.58 10.76 -34.42
CA PRO A 25 -16.01 10.99 -34.50
C PRO A 25 -16.78 9.67 -34.45
N LEU A 26 -17.79 9.62 -33.58
CA LEU A 26 -18.52 8.38 -33.31
C LEU A 26 -19.18 7.78 -34.55
N GLY A 27 -19.68 8.61 -35.48
CA GLY A 27 -20.32 8.17 -36.69
C GLY A 27 -19.48 7.22 -37.55
N PHE A 28 -18.16 7.47 -37.66
CA PHE A 28 -17.24 6.58 -38.36
C PHE A 28 -17.13 5.21 -37.68
N VAL A 29 -17.08 5.19 -36.36
CA VAL A 29 -16.97 3.95 -35.60
C VAL A 29 -18.25 3.10 -35.73
N LEU A 30 -19.42 3.74 -35.60
CA LEU A 30 -20.71 3.05 -35.76
C LEU A 30 -20.83 2.40 -37.17
N LYS A 31 -20.50 3.16 -38.22
CA LYS A 31 -20.56 2.68 -39.57
C LYS A 31 -19.47 1.63 -39.90
N ALA A 32 -18.34 1.67 -39.24
CA ALA A 32 -17.29 0.65 -39.39
C ALA A 32 -17.65 -0.69 -38.73
N LEU A 33 -18.44 -0.68 -37.64
CA LEU A 33 -18.82 -1.88 -36.89
C LEU A 33 -19.84 -2.76 -37.61
N VAL A 34 -20.81 -2.16 -38.30
CA VAL A 34 -21.95 -2.87 -38.93
C VAL A 34 -22.13 -2.48 -40.39
N SER A 35 -22.69 -3.40 -41.17
CA SER A 35 -23.03 -3.17 -42.56
C SER A 35 -24.47 -2.64 -42.80
N PHE A 36 -25.01 -1.96 -41.78
CA PHE A 36 -26.34 -1.38 -41.82
C PHE A 36 -26.39 -0.11 -42.68
N SER A 37 -27.56 0.18 -43.25
CA SER A 37 -27.79 1.45 -43.91
C SER A 37 -27.83 2.60 -42.91
N ASP A 38 -27.54 3.83 -43.36
CA ASP A 38 -27.59 5.03 -42.50
C ASP A 38 -28.94 5.19 -41.82
N PHE A 39 -30.01 4.79 -42.50
CA PHE A 39 -31.36 4.80 -41.94
C PHE A 39 -31.52 3.77 -40.79
N GLN A 40 -31.01 2.57 -40.94
CA GLN A 40 -31.05 1.56 -39.91
C GLN A 40 -30.20 1.98 -38.69
N ILE A 41 -29.00 2.54 -38.92
CA ILE A 41 -28.17 3.10 -37.86
C ILE A 41 -28.91 4.21 -37.12
N PHE A 42 -29.58 5.10 -37.87
CA PHE A 42 -30.37 6.17 -37.27
C PHE A 42 -31.53 5.62 -36.43
N GLN A 43 -32.28 4.64 -36.94
CA GLN A 43 -33.36 3.99 -36.20
C GLN A 43 -32.89 3.39 -34.88
N GLU A 44 -31.76 2.70 -34.89
CA GLU A 44 -31.19 2.11 -33.66
C GLU A 44 -30.75 3.18 -32.66
N LEU A 45 -30.20 4.29 -33.12
CA LEU A 45 -29.77 5.39 -32.25
C LEU A 45 -30.98 6.04 -31.55
N ILE A 46 -32.12 6.24 -32.25
CA ILE A 46 -33.28 6.96 -31.71
C ILE A 46 -34.23 6.11 -30.85
N LYS A 47 -34.03 4.80 -30.74
CA LYS A 47 -34.86 3.92 -29.90
C LYS A 47 -35.03 4.48 -28.49
N GLY A 48 -36.26 4.69 -28.03
CA GLY A 48 -36.57 5.29 -26.71
C GLY A 48 -36.38 6.81 -26.61
N LYS A 49 -36.10 7.48 -27.72
CA LYS A 49 -35.97 8.94 -27.87
C LYS A 49 -36.70 9.45 -29.13
N GLU A 50 -37.72 8.72 -29.56
CA GLU A 50 -38.45 9.03 -30.82
C GLU A 50 -39.13 10.40 -30.78
N GLU A 51 -39.50 10.94 -29.66
CA GLU A 51 -40.12 12.26 -29.54
C GLU A 51 -39.12 13.42 -29.48
N ASP A 52 -37.83 13.11 -29.23
CA ASP A 52 -36.80 14.12 -29.06
C ASP A 52 -36.27 14.65 -30.39
N THR A 53 -36.80 15.79 -30.83
CA THR A 53 -36.40 16.42 -32.10
C THR A 53 -34.94 16.89 -32.10
N PHE A 54 -34.43 17.40 -30.99
CA PHE A 54 -33.04 17.83 -30.88
C PHE A 54 -32.07 16.63 -31.05
N TYR A 55 -32.34 15.55 -30.33
CA TYR A 55 -31.55 14.33 -30.42
C TYR A 55 -31.54 13.77 -31.86
N LYS A 56 -32.70 13.69 -32.50
CA LYS A 56 -32.83 13.26 -33.92
C LYS A 56 -31.96 14.10 -34.84
N ASN A 57 -32.02 15.43 -34.70
CA ASN A 57 -31.25 16.33 -35.53
C ASN A 57 -29.73 16.14 -35.34
N CYS A 58 -29.26 16.00 -34.10
CA CYS A 58 -27.86 15.73 -33.80
C CYS A 58 -27.38 14.40 -34.42
N MET A 59 -28.16 13.33 -34.27
CA MET A 59 -27.84 12.02 -34.87
C MET A 59 -27.83 12.06 -36.41
N SER A 60 -28.80 12.74 -36.99
CA SER A 60 -28.85 12.96 -38.45
C SER A 60 -27.62 13.74 -38.96
N GLN A 61 -27.24 14.81 -38.24
CA GLN A 61 -26.06 15.60 -38.60
C GLN A 61 -24.76 14.78 -38.47
N MET A 62 -24.62 14.00 -37.40
CA MET A 62 -23.48 13.12 -37.21
C MET A 62 -23.30 12.12 -38.39
N LEU A 63 -24.38 11.52 -38.86
CA LEU A 63 -24.33 10.60 -40.01
C LEU A 63 -24.05 11.33 -41.33
N ARG A 64 -24.57 12.54 -41.53
CA ARG A 64 -24.26 13.39 -42.68
C ARG A 64 -22.79 13.76 -42.78
N LEU A 65 -22.15 14.12 -41.69
CA LEU A 65 -20.71 14.41 -41.68
C LEU A 65 -19.86 13.23 -42.17
N VAL A 66 -20.24 12.01 -41.83
CA VAL A 66 -19.55 10.79 -42.33
C VAL A 66 -19.75 10.62 -43.83
N ALA A 67 -20.94 10.98 -44.34
CA ALA A 67 -21.24 10.90 -45.77
C ALA A 67 -20.51 12.01 -46.57
N GLU A 68 -20.35 13.20 -46.01
CA GLU A 68 -19.61 14.32 -46.62
C GLU A 68 -18.12 13.99 -46.84
N ASP A 69 -17.50 13.17 -45.95
CA ASP A 69 -16.15 12.66 -46.09
C ASP A 69 -16.03 11.51 -47.13
N GLY A 70 -17.08 11.22 -47.90
CA GLY A 70 -17.10 10.20 -48.94
C GLY A 70 -17.18 8.75 -48.45
N CYS A 71 -17.45 8.56 -47.16
CA CYS A 71 -17.48 7.25 -46.50
C CYS A 71 -18.91 6.67 -46.44
N MET A 72 -19.39 6.12 -47.55
CA MET A 72 -20.77 5.60 -47.68
C MET A 72 -20.92 4.16 -47.19
N THR A 73 -19.91 3.33 -47.40
CA THR A 73 -19.95 1.91 -47.06
C THR A 73 -19.02 1.54 -45.93
N GLN A 74 -19.33 0.45 -45.23
CA GLN A 74 -18.47 -0.10 -44.14
C GLN A 74 -17.01 -0.27 -44.58
N LYS A 75 -16.78 -0.81 -45.78
CA LYS A 75 -15.41 -1.01 -46.30
C LYS A 75 -14.67 0.30 -46.51
N GLN A 76 -15.34 1.32 -47.05
CA GLN A 76 -14.74 2.64 -47.25
C GLN A 76 -14.32 3.26 -45.90
N VAL A 77 -15.16 3.15 -44.87
CA VAL A 77 -14.85 3.64 -43.53
C VAL A 77 -13.68 2.88 -42.90
N LEU A 78 -13.65 1.53 -43.07
CA LEU A 78 -12.53 0.72 -42.54
C LEU A 78 -11.22 1.09 -43.24
N ILE A 79 -11.22 1.32 -44.54
CA ILE A 79 -10.05 1.75 -45.34
C ILE A 79 -9.61 3.14 -44.86
N PHE A 80 -10.53 4.06 -44.67
CA PHE A 80 -10.27 5.42 -44.20
C PHE A 80 -9.62 5.43 -42.81
N LEU A 81 -10.18 4.69 -41.86
CA LEU A 81 -9.62 4.53 -40.52
C LEU A 81 -8.26 3.85 -40.56
N GLY A 82 -8.12 2.80 -41.35
CA GLY A 82 -6.87 2.06 -41.48
C GLY A 82 -5.74 2.89 -42.07
N GLN A 83 -5.99 3.76 -43.05
CA GLN A 83 -5.00 4.68 -43.60
C GLN A 83 -4.49 5.68 -42.56
N ARG A 84 -5.38 6.22 -41.74
CA ARG A 84 -5.03 7.19 -40.68
C ARG A 84 -4.25 6.56 -39.53
N PHE A 85 -4.56 5.33 -39.13
CA PHE A 85 -3.99 4.69 -37.97
C PHE A 85 -2.81 3.75 -38.27
N ARG A 86 -2.53 3.46 -39.55
CA ARG A 86 -1.47 2.54 -39.96
C ARG A 86 -0.10 2.86 -39.35
N VAL A 87 0.30 4.13 -39.41
CA VAL A 87 1.60 4.60 -38.85
C VAL A 87 1.67 4.42 -37.35
N LYS A 88 0.56 4.64 -36.66
CA LYS A 88 0.48 4.57 -35.19
C LYS A 88 0.52 3.15 -34.64
N PHE A 89 -0.04 2.19 -35.38
CA PHE A 89 -0.05 0.79 -34.95
C PHE A 89 1.22 0.02 -35.33
N ASN A 90 2.10 0.61 -36.12
CA ASN A 90 3.34 -0.04 -36.60
C ASN A 90 3.08 -1.46 -37.15
N LEU A 91 1.96 -1.65 -37.86
CA LEU A 91 1.63 -2.91 -38.45
C LEU A 91 2.45 -3.13 -39.71
N PRO A 92 2.84 -4.37 -40.01
CA PRO A 92 3.61 -4.70 -41.20
C PRO A 92 2.89 -4.29 -42.51
N ASP A 93 3.69 -3.96 -43.56
CA ASP A 93 3.17 -3.41 -44.83
C ASP A 93 2.25 -4.34 -45.60
N TRP A 94 2.29 -5.65 -45.33
CA TRP A 94 1.39 -6.61 -46.00
C TRP A 94 -0.06 -6.59 -45.50
N HIS A 95 -0.33 -5.92 -44.37
CA HIS A 95 -1.71 -5.73 -43.93
C HIS A 95 -2.41 -4.70 -44.79
N SER A 96 -3.58 -5.04 -45.31
CA SER A 96 -4.42 -4.09 -46.05
C SER A 96 -4.93 -2.99 -45.12
N SER A 97 -5.28 -1.82 -45.66
CA SER A 97 -5.87 -0.75 -44.87
C SER A 97 -7.17 -1.18 -44.16
N GLU A 98 -7.95 -2.07 -44.81
CA GLU A 98 -9.15 -2.66 -44.22
C GLU A 98 -8.82 -3.46 -42.94
N GLN A 99 -7.79 -4.31 -42.98
CA GLN A 99 -7.32 -5.10 -41.83
C GLN A 99 -6.80 -4.22 -40.68
N VAL A 100 -6.18 -3.09 -41.00
CA VAL A 100 -5.76 -2.13 -39.97
C VAL A 100 -6.95 -1.47 -39.28
N GLY A 101 -8.00 -1.14 -40.07
CA GLY A 101 -9.26 -0.65 -39.52
C GLY A 101 -9.97 -1.68 -38.63
N GLU A 102 -9.98 -2.94 -39.02
CA GLU A 102 -10.50 -4.02 -38.16
C GLU A 102 -9.70 -4.21 -36.89
N PHE A 103 -8.38 -4.14 -36.96
CA PHE A 103 -7.50 -4.18 -35.80
C PHE A 103 -7.83 -3.05 -34.81
N LEU A 104 -8.08 -1.82 -35.28
CA LEU A 104 -8.53 -0.70 -34.44
C LEU A 104 -9.81 -1.05 -33.70
N LEU A 105 -10.83 -1.57 -34.41
CA LEU A 105 -12.11 -1.92 -33.80
C LEU A 105 -11.99 -3.04 -32.75
N ASP A 106 -11.14 -4.03 -33.02
CA ASP A 106 -11.00 -5.19 -32.15
C ASP A 106 -10.15 -4.90 -30.91
N LYS A 107 -9.09 -4.08 -31.04
CA LYS A 107 -8.11 -3.84 -29.98
C LYS A 107 -8.29 -2.54 -29.21
N CYS A 108 -9.06 -1.59 -29.72
CA CYS A 108 -9.19 -0.27 -29.10
C CYS A 108 -10.63 0.09 -28.70
N ILE A 109 -11.63 -0.50 -29.36
CA ILE A 109 -13.04 -0.14 -29.17
C ILE A 109 -13.80 -1.26 -28.47
N CYS A 110 -14.41 -0.96 -27.29
CA CYS A 110 -15.19 -1.92 -26.49
C CYS A 110 -14.54 -3.31 -26.43
N ILE A 111 -13.30 -3.36 -25.96
CA ILE A 111 -12.43 -4.56 -26.00
C ILE A 111 -12.96 -5.76 -25.23
N HIS A 112 -13.90 -5.56 -24.29
CA HIS A 112 -14.56 -6.61 -23.52
C HIS A 112 -15.60 -7.41 -24.32
N LEU A 113 -16.03 -6.89 -25.47
CA LEU A 113 -16.96 -7.54 -26.40
C LEU A 113 -16.21 -8.07 -27.62
N ASN A 114 -16.51 -9.32 -28.01
CA ASN A 114 -15.90 -9.93 -29.19
C ASN A 114 -16.73 -9.70 -30.47
N ASN A 115 -18.04 -9.56 -30.34
CA ASN A 115 -18.96 -9.39 -31.47
C ASN A 115 -19.08 -7.90 -31.84
N LYS A 116 -18.85 -7.56 -33.11
CA LYS A 116 -18.96 -6.21 -33.65
C LYS A 116 -20.36 -5.62 -33.51
N VAL A 117 -21.40 -6.45 -33.59
CA VAL A 117 -22.80 -6.04 -33.48
C VAL A 117 -23.12 -5.63 -32.02
N GLU A 118 -22.63 -6.39 -31.04
CA GLU A 118 -22.78 -6.03 -29.62
C GLU A 118 -22.07 -4.72 -29.29
N LYS A 119 -20.87 -4.48 -29.85
CA LYS A 119 -20.15 -3.19 -29.73
C LYS A 119 -20.98 -2.04 -30.27
N PHE A 120 -21.66 -2.25 -31.41
CA PHE A 120 -22.53 -1.26 -32.01
C PHE A 120 -23.71 -0.91 -31.09
N TYR A 121 -24.44 -1.91 -30.57
CA TYR A 121 -25.56 -1.67 -29.65
C TYR A 121 -25.12 -1.00 -28.35
N LEU A 122 -23.96 -1.35 -27.83
CA LEU A 122 -23.40 -0.70 -26.65
C LEU A 122 -23.11 0.79 -26.92
N LEU A 123 -22.52 1.13 -28.05
CA LEU A 123 -22.27 2.52 -28.43
C LEU A 123 -23.55 3.32 -28.62
N CYS A 124 -24.60 2.70 -29.20
CA CYS A 124 -25.92 3.31 -29.29
C CYS A 124 -26.51 3.58 -27.88
N PHE A 125 -26.40 2.63 -26.97
CA PHE A 125 -26.80 2.80 -25.57
C PHE A 125 -26.03 3.94 -24.88
N MET A 126 -24.70 3.96 -25.01
CA MET A 126 -23.85 5.02 -24.45
C MET A 126 -24.20 6.40 -25.01
N THR A 127 -24.55 6.49 -26.28
CA THR A 127 -24.95 7.74 -26.93
C THR A 127 -26.26 8.24 -26.35
N ARG A 128 -27.28 7.37 -26.19
CA ARG A 128 -28.54 7.72 -25.55
C ARG A 128 -28.36 8.23 -24.11
N LYS A 129 -27.51 7.55 -23.34
CA LYS A 129 -27.15 7.96 -21.98
C LYS A 129 -26.49 9.34 -21.95
N LEU A 130 -25.51 9.58 -22.85
CA LEU A 130 -24.81 10.86 -22.97
C LEU A 130 -25.75 12.03 -23.24
N PHE A 131 -26.69 11.88 -24.19
CA PHE A 131 -27.65 12.93 -24.51
C PHE A 131 -28.72 13.12 -23.43
N THR A 132 -29.05 12.07 -22.69
CA THR A 132 -29.92 12.20 -21.52
C THR A 132 -29.23 13.01 -20.43
N LEU A 133 -27.93 12.80 -20.21
CA LEU A 133 -27.12 13.60 -19.30
C LEU A 133 -27.00 15.06 -19.79
N ALA A 134 -26.73 15.29 -21.07
CA ALA A 134 -26.62 16.63 -21.65
C ALA A 134 -27.91 17.46 -21.50
N LYS A 135 -29.06 16.81 -21.36
CA LYS A 135 -30.36 17.42 -21.11
C LYS A 135 -30.76 17.42 -19.61
N GLU A 136 -29.85 17.11 -18.73
CA GLU A 136 -30.10 17.02 -17.30
C GLU A 136 -31.20 16.00 -16.91
N GLY A 137 -31.46 15.02 -17.77
CA GLY A 137 -32.45 13.97 -17.53
C GLY A 137 -31.93 12.83 -16.64
N CYS A 138 -30.63 12.76 -16.40
CA CYS A 138 -30.00 11.86 -15.43
C CYS A 138 -28.80 12.53 -14.74
N MET A 139 -28.36 11.96 -13.65
CA MET A 139 -27.17 12.41 -12.92
C MET A 139 -25.89 11.85 -13.54
N GLU A 140 -24.77 12.52 -13.30
CA GLU A 140 -23.45 12.05 -13.68
C GLU A 140 -23.07 10.78 -12.91
N ASP A 141 -22.40 9.86 -13.59
CA ASP A 141 -21.76 8.73 -12.93
C ASP A 141 -20.51 9.23 -12.16
N ASN A 142 -20.46 9.02 -10.85
CA ASN A 142 -19.30 9.40 -10.06
C ASN A 142 -18.17 8.36 -10.23
N PRO A 143 -17.03 8.69 -10.85
CA PRO A 143 -15.93 7.75 -11.02
C PRO A 143 -15.25 7.38 -9.69
N ASP A 144 -15.44 8.17 -8.64
CA ASP A 144 -14.90 7.92 -7.31
C ASP A 144 -15.79 7.00 -6.46
N SER A 145 -17.03 6.77 -6.89
CA SER A 145 -17.92 5.82 -6.25
C SER A 145 -17.46 4.38 -6.48
N LEU A 146 -17.51 3.59 -5.41
CA LEU A 146 -17.11 2.18 -5.45
C LEU A 146 -17.96 1.34 -6.44
N MET A 147 -19.21 1.74 -6.67
CA MET A 147 -20.09 1.05 -7.63
C MET A 147 -19.58 1.10 -9.07
N ASN A 148 -18.75 2.08 -9.41
CA ASN A 148 -18.19 2.28 -10.76
C ASN A 148 -16.74 1.81 -10.87
N GLN A 149 -16.24 1.06 -9.88
CA GLN A 149 -14.85 0.62 -9.80
C GLN A 149 -14.75 -0.90 -9.76
N GLU A 150 -13.66 -1.41 -10.31
CA GLU A 150 -13.25 -2.80 -10.22
C GLU A 150 -11.86 -2.89 -9.61
N VAL A 151 -11.54 -4.04 -9.02
CA VAL A 151 -10.23 -4.30 -8.43
C VAL A 151 -9.32 -4.96 -9.43
N LEU A 152 -8.18 -4.35 -9.73
CA LEU A 152 -7.12 -5.01 -10.48
C LEU A 152 -6.39 -6.00 -9.55
N THR A 153 -6.63 -7.28 -9.74
CA THR A 153 -5.98 -8.32 -8.95
C THR A 153 -4.53 -8.55 -9.40
N SER A 154 -3.70 -9.05 -8.49
CA SER A 154 -2.29 -9.37 -8.80
C SER A 154 -2.14 -10.38 -9.94
N GLY A 155 -3.04 -11.39 -9.98
CA GLY A 155 -3.03 -12.39 -11.04
C GLY A 155 -3.33 -11.81 -12.42
N GLN A 156 -4.25 -10.87 -12.52
CA GLN A 156 -4.55 -10.20 -13.79
C GLN A 156 -3.39 -9.33 -14.26
N LEU A 157 -2.79 -8.54 -13.36
CA LEU A 157 -1.62 -7.73 -13.67
C LEU A 157 -0.47 -8.59 -14.19
N TYR A 158 -0.21 -9.70 -13.48
CA TYR A 158 0.84 -10.65 -13.87
C TYR A 158 0.55 -11.26 -15.25
N LEU A 159 -0.70 -11.67 -15.50
CA LEU A 159 -1.11 -12.26 -16.79
C LEU A 159 -0.97 -11.26 -17.94
N MET A 160 -1.40 -10.01 -17.75
CA MET A 160 -1.26 -8.97 -18.77
C MET A 160 0.21 -8.72 -19.12
N PHE A 161 1.07 -8.65 -18.11
CA PHE A 161 2.51 -8.47 -18.31
C PHE A 161 3.17 -9.68 -18.98
N LEU A 162 2.84 -10.88 -18.51
CA LEU A 162 3.33 -12.14 -19.11
C LEU A 162 2.95 -12.23 -20.58
N LYS A 163 1.67 -11.93 -20.93
CA LYS A 163 1.19 -11.90 -22.31
C LYS A 163 2.02 -10.96 -23.18
N GLU A 164 2.25 -9.72 -22.73
CA GLU A 164 3.08 -8.76 -23.47
C GLU A 164 4.52 -9.29 -23.68
N LYS A 165 5.11 -9.91 -22.65
CA LYS A 165 6.47 -10.45 -22.77
C LYS A 165 6.54 -11.67 -23.67
N MET A 166 5.55 -12.55 -23.63
CA MET A 166 5.44 -13.67 -24.58
C MET A 166 5.26 -13.20 -26.02
N GLU A 167 4.39 -12.22 -26.25
CA GLU A 167 4.23 -11.60 -27.58
C GLU A 167 5.55 -10.96 -28.08
N THR A 168 6.27 -10.26 -27.20
CA THR A 168 7.58 -9.68 -27.54
C THR A 168 8.61 -10.76 -27.86
N TRP A 169 8.61 -11.86 -27.12
CA TRP A 169 9.48 -12.99 -27.37
C TRP A 169 9.16 -13.65 -28.72
N LEU A 170 7.89 -13.94 -29.02
CA LEU A 170 7.44 -14.49 -30.30
C LEU A 170 7.83 -13.59 -31.50
N GLN A 171 7.65 -12.27 -31.33
CA GLN A 171 8.09 -11.31 -32.36
C GLN A 171 9.61 -11.35 -32.57
N SER A 172 10.39 -11.42 -31.49
CA SER A 172 11.85 -11.51 -31.59
C SER A 172 12.33 -12.80 -32.27
N VAL A 173 11.67 -13.92 -31.98
CA VAL A 173 11.91 -15.22 -32.62
C VAL A 173 11.56 -15.16 -34.11
N LYS A 174 10.40 -14.57 -34.47
CA LYS A 174 9.99 -14.36 -35.86
C LYS A 174 11.04 -13.56 -36.64
N ILE A 175 11.47 -12.40 -36.09
CA ILE A 175 12.50 -11.57 -36.74
C ILE A 175 13.83 -12.34 -36.90
N ALA A 176 14.19 -13.16 -35.92
CA ALA A 176 15.39 -13.99 -36.01
C ALA A 176 15.29 -15.09 -37.10
N LEU A 177 14.10 -15.68 -37.24
CA LEU A 177 13.82 -16.64 -38.31
C LEU A 177 13.88 -15.98 -39.69
N ASP A 178 13.21 -14.84 -39.87
CA ASP A 178 13.20 -14.10 -41.14
C ASP A 178 14.60 -13.68 -41.57
N LYS A 179 15.42 -13.17 -40.63
CA LYS A 179 16.81 -12.79 -40.88
C LYS A 179 17.69 -13.98 -41.28
N LYS A 180 17.46 -15.15 -40.70
CA LYS A 180 18.18 -16.36 -41.07
C LYS A 180 17.70 -16.94 -42.38
N ALA A 181 16.40 -16.95 -42.65
CA ALA A 181 15.83 -17.39 -43.92
C ALA A 181 16.33 -16.57 -45.11
N GLN A 182 16.55 -15.26 -44.92
CA GLN A 182 17.11 -14.37 -45.95
C GLN A 182 18.59 -14.62 -46.23
N LYS A 183 19.35 -15.17 -45.27
CA LYS A 183 20.83 -15.35 -45.38
C LYS A 183 21.24 -16.69 -45.94
N SER A 184 20.46 -17.75 -45.79
CA SER A 184 20.77 -19.09 -46.31
C SER A 184 19.52 -19.95 -46.38
N ALA A 185 19.48 -20.90 -47.36
CA ALA A 185 18.45 -21.95 -47.40
C ALA A 185 18.58 -22.80 -46.12
N MET A 186 17.72 -22.55 -45.18
CA MET A 186 17.80 -23.13 -43.84
C MET A 186 17.09 -24.48 -43.79
N THR A 187 17.83 -25.53 -43.48
CA THR A 187 17.20 -26.77 -43.01
C THR A 187 16.64 -26.57 -41.60
N ILE A 188 15.34 -26.80 -41.43
CA ILE A 188 14.68 -26.72 -40.14
C ILE A 188 15.03 -27.97 -39.32
N ASN A 189 16.16 -27.91 -38.59
CA ASN A 189 16.57 -28.96 -37.67
C ASN A 189 16.29 -28.51 -36.19
N ALA A 190 16.00 -29.47 -35.32
CA ALA A 190 15.75 -29.21 -33.89
C ALA A 190 16.82 -28.34 -33.21
N GLU A 191 18.11 -28.61 -33.49
CA GLU A 191 19.22 -27.83 -32.93
C GLU A 191 19.24 -26.38 -33.38
N ASN A 192 18.91 -26.10 -34.65
CA ASN A 192 18.85 -24.76 -35.18
C ASN A 192 17.64 -23.98 -34.58
N MET A 193 16.52 -24.68 -34.35
CA MET A 193 15.35 -24.08 -33.69
C MET A 193 15.63 -23.74 -32.24
N ILE A 194 16.28 -24.62 -31.47
CA ILE A 194 16.67 -24.35 -30.07
C ILE A 194 17.56 -23.13 -29.99
N LYS A 195 18.56 -22.98 -30.91
CA LYS A 195 19.41 -21.80 -30.96
C LYS A 195 18.64 -20.51 -31.26
N ILE A 196 17.64 -20.58 -32.14
CA ILE A 196 16.81 -19.42 -32.48
C ILE A 196 15.90 -19.04 -31.30
N LEU A 197 15.28 -20.04 -30.68
CA LEU A 197 14.42 -19.81 -29.49
C LEU A 197 15.21 -19.18 -28.34
N GLY A 198 16.48 -19.60 -28.16
CA GLY A 198 17.38 -19.00 -27.17
C GLY A 198 17.86 -17.58 -27.49
N MET A 199 17.68 -17.10 -28.74
CA MET A 199 17.96 -15.70 -29.12
C MET A 199 16.84 -14.73 -28.75
N GLY A 200 15.69 -15.23 -28.33
CA GLY A 200 14.56 -14.43 -27.90
C GLY A 200 14.82 -13.67 -26.58
N ALA A 201 13.99 -12.69 -26.31
CA ALA A 201 14.06 -11.95 -25.04
C ALA A 201 13.86 -12.88 -23.84
N ASP A 202 14.65 -12.71 -22.79
CA ASP A 202 14.55 -13.51 -21.57
C ASP A 202 13.31 -13.09 -20.74
N ILE A 203 12.25 -13.88 -20.85
CA ILE A 203 10.98 -13.65 -20.16
C ILE A 203 11.17 -13.79 -18.65
N THR A 204 11.91 -14.79 -18.21
CA THR A 204 12.15 -15.07 -16.78
C THR A 204 12.76 -13.85 -16.09
N ARG A 205 13.83 -13.30 -16.65
CA ARG A 205 14.51 -12.14 -16.10
C ARG A 205 13.61 -10.89 -16.04
N MET A 206 12.74 -10.72 -17.04
CA MET A 206 11.80 -9.60 -17.04
C MET A 206 10.72 -9.74 -15.96
N LEU A 207 10.23 -10.95 -15.73
CA LEU A 207 9.25 -11.25 -14.68
C LEU A 207 9.88 -11.12 -13.28
N GLU A 208 11.07 -11.66 -13.09
CA GLU A 208 11.85 -11.51 -11.86
C GLU A 208 12.08 -10.03 -11.53
N TYR A 209 12.41 -9.22 -12.53
CA TYR A 209 12.60 -7.79 -12.33
C TYR A 209 11.31 -7.09 -11.85
N LEU A 210 10.15 -7.41 -12.43
CA LEU A 210 8.87 -6.87 -11.98
C LEU A 210 8.58 -7.26 -10.52
N LEU A 211 8.74 -8.53 -10.19
CA LEU A 211 8.46 -9.04 -8.84
C LEU A 211 9.44 -8.51 -7.80
N ALA A 212 10.71 -8.36 -8.16
CA ALA A 212 11.74 -7.88 -7.25
C ALA A 212 11.69 -6.36 -7.00
N THR A 213 11.36 -5.56 -8.03
CA THR A 213 11.44 -4.09 -7.95
C THR A 213 10.09 -3.39 -7.91
N GLY A 214 9.01 -4.06 -8.32
CA GLY A 214 7.70 -3.44 -8.51
C GLY A 214 7.62 -2.45 -9.68
N ASN A 215 8.64 -2.41 -10.54
CA ASN A 215 8.70 -1.50 -11.68
C ASN A 215 8.27 -2.20 -12.97
N LEU A 216 7.31 -1.60 -13.66
CA LEU A 216 6.77 -2.11 -14.90
C LEU A 216 7.61 -1.60 -16.10
N ARG A 217 8.43 -2.48 -16.67
CA ARG A 217 9.12 -2.22 -17.95
C ARG A 217 8.26 -2.70 -19.12
N SER A 218 7.28 -1.91 -19.49
CA SER A 218 6.34 -2.19 -20.59
C SER A 218 6.43 -1.11 -21.67
N LYS A 219 6.37 -1.52 -22.93
CA LYS A 219 6.30 -0.60 -24.09
C LYS A 219 4.90 0.00 -24.21
N THR A 220 3.87 -0.79 -23.98
CA THR A 220 2.47 -0.39 -24.08
C THR A 220 1.96 0.31 -22.83
N GLY A 221 2.67 0.13 -21.68
CA GLY A 221 2.22 0.57 -20.37
C GLY A 221 1.04 -0.24 -19.82
N LEU A 222 0.60 -1.30 -20.52
CA LEU A 222 -0.55 -2.14 -20.20
C LEU A 222 -1.87 -1.35 -20.03
N GLY A 223 -1.98 -0.17 -20.60
CA GLY A 223 -3.12 0.71 -20.40
C GLY A 223 -3.19 1.36 -19.01
N MET A 224 -2.14 1.24 -18.21
CA MET A 224 -2.06 1.81 -16.85
C MET A 224 -1.19 3.07 -16.83
N LEU A 225 -1.56 4.02 -15.98
CA LEU A 225 -0.76 5.21 -15.71
C LEU A 225 0.40 4.88 -14.77
N GLN A 226 0.17 4.00 -13.78
CA GLN A 226 1.16 3.60 -12.80
C GLN A 226 2.21 2.67 -13.40
N SER A 227 3.48 3.01 -13.25
CA SER A 227 4.63 2.23 -13.73
C SER A 227 5.56 1.72 -12.62
N SER A 228 5.39 2.16 -11.39
CA SER A 228 6.22 1.79 -10.23
C SER A 228 5.37 1.56 -8.99
N GLY A 229 5.93 0.90 -7.98
CA GLY A 229 5.24 0.63 -6.72
C GLY A 229 4.16 -0.46 -6.82
N LEU A 230 4.22 -1.33 -7.84
CA LEU A 230 3.25 -2.41 -8.07
C LEU A 230 3.45 -3.61 -7.15
N CYS A 231 4.64 -3.79 -6.61
CA CYS A 231 4.95 -4.83 -5.64
C CYS A 231 5.30 -4.20 -4.29
N VAL A 232 4.73 -4.73 -3.23
CA VAL A 232 4.99 -4.34 -1.85
C VAL A 232 5.51 -5.55 -1.09
N VAL A 233 6.54 -5.35 -0.27
CA VAL A 233 7.05 -6.41 0.59
C VAL A 233 5.98 -6.78 1.63
N ALA A 234 5.61 -8.06 1.67
CA ALA A 234 4.72 -8.59 2.71
C ALA A 234 5.50 -8.67 4.03
N ASP A 235 5.41 -7.61 4.82
CA ASP A 235 6.16 -7.46 6.06
C ASP A 235 5.58 -8.38 7.14
N LYS A 236 6.44 -9.21 7.72
CA LYS A 236 6.12 -10.15 8.80
C LYS A 236 6.55 -9.63 10.17
N LEU A 237 6.34 -8.36 10.41
CA LEU A 237 6.59 -7.73 11.71
C LEU A 237 5.71 -8.36 12.79
N ASN A 238 4.42 -8.49 12.50
CA ASN A 238 3.45 -9.25 13.27
C ASN A 238 2.37 -9.83 12.33
N PHE A 239 1.53 -10.69 12.86
CA PHE A 239 0.48 -11.35 12.07
C PHE A 239 -0.58 -10.35 11.54
N ILE A 240 -0.90 -9.33 12.32
CA ILE A 240 -1.86 -8.27 11.96
C ILE A 240 -1.37 -7.50 10.73
N ARG A 241 -0.10 -7.09 10.71
CA ARG A 241 0.49 -6.40 9.56
C ARG A 241 0.51 -7.28 8.32
N TYR A 242 0.88 -8.53 8.49
CA TYR A 242 0.90 -9.49 7.40
C TYR A 242 -0.48 -9.67 6.77
N LEU A 243 -1.53 -9.90 7.59
CA LEU A 243 -2.91 -10.00 7.10
C LEU A 243 -3.37 -8.73 6.37
N SER A 244 -3.02 -7.56 6.90
CA SER A 244 -3.47 -6.29 6.34
C SER A 244 -2.98 -6.05 4.91
N HIS A 245 -1.80 -6.56 4.54
CA HIS A 245 -1.26 -6.43 3.18
C HIS A 245 -2.14 -7.11 2.13
N PHE A 246 -2.74 -8.26 2.44
CA PHE A 246 -3.55 -9.03 1.50
C PHE A 246 -4.99 -8.53 1.38
N ARG A 247 -5.40 -7.63 2.24
CA ARG A 247 -6.76 -7.05 2.25
C ARG A 247 -6.77 -5.55 2.00
N CYS A 248 -5.65 -5.02 1.56
CA CYS A 248 -5.48 -3.61 1.24
C CYS A 248 -5.85 -3.34 -0.21
N VAL A 249 -6.60 -2.27 -0.46
CA VAL A 249 -6.95 -1.76 -1.78
C VAL A 249 -6.38 -0.37 -1.94
N HIS A 250 -5.61 -0.16 -3.00
CA HIS A 250 -4.93 1.11 -3.28
C HIS A 250 -5.46 1.73 -4.58
N ARG A 251 -5.76 3.04 -4.56
CA ARG A 251 -6.25 3.76 -5.74
C ARG A 251 -5.18 3.90 -6.84
N GLY A 252 -3.92 3.86 -6.48
CA GLY A 252 -2.78 4.03 -7.38
C GLY A 252 -1.90 5.22 -7.01
N ALA A 253 -0.61 5.17 -7.38
CA ALA A 253 0.37 6.19 -7.00
C ALA A 253 0.10 7.56 -7.65
N ASP A 254 -0.57 7.60 -8.80
CA ASP A 254 -0.85 8.86 -9.48
C ASP A 254 -1.88 9.73 -8.73
N PHE A 255 -2.78 9.10 -7.96
CA PHE A 255 -3.73 9.82 -7.11
C PHE A 255 -3.07 10.60 -5.98
N LEU A 256 -1.87 10.19 -5.53
CA LEU A 256 -1.09 10.94 -4.54
C LEU A 256 -0.69 12.34 -5.03
N LYS A 257 -0.49 12.48 -6.35
CA LYS A 257 -0.07 13.73 -6.99
C LYS A 257 -1.22 14.69 -7.25
N MET A 258 -2.46 14.21 -7.17
CA MET A 258 -3.65 15.02 -7.42
C MET A 258 -3.89 16.01 -6.28
N ARG A 259 -4.19 17.26 -6.62
CA ARG A 259 -4.53 18.32 -5.66
C ARG A 259 -5.97 18.24 -5.15
N THR A 260 -6.84 17.50 -5.86
CA THR A 260 -8.25 17.37 -5.48
C THR A 260 -8.42 16.45 -4.28
N THR A 261 -9.36 16.78 -3.39
CA THR A 261 -9.70 16.00 -2.20
C THR A 261 -10.84 15.01 -2.44
N THR A 262 -11.53 15.08 -3.58
CA THR A 262 -12.69 14.23 -3.87
C THR A 262 -12.37 12.75 -3.91
N VAL A 263 -11.17 12.40 -4.39
CA VAL A 263 -10.68 11.01 -4.48
C VAL A 263 -10.41 10.37 -3.11
N ARG A 264 -10.33 11.18 -2.04
CA ARG A 264 -10.03 10.73 -0.67
C ARG A 264 -11.27 10.60 0.23
N LYS A 265 -12.42 11.05 -0.25
CA LYS A 265 -13.66 11.03 0.52
C LYS A 265 -14.18 9.61 0.72
N LEU A 266 -14.69 9.34 1.91
CA LEU A 266 -15.46 8.14 2.19
C LEU A 266 -16.90 8.36 1.71
N LEU A 267 -17.28 7.65 0.66
CA LEU A 267 -18.62 7.76 0.09
C LEU A 267 -19.55 6.70 0.70
N PRO A 268 -20.89 6.99 0.76
CA PRO A 268 -21.86 6.04 1.31
C PRO A 268 -21.88 4.68 0.61
N GLU A 269 -21.58 4.63 -0.69
CA GLU A 269 -21.58 3.41 -1.49
C GLU A 269 -20.49 2.40 -1.07
N SER A 270 -19.50 2.84 -0.32
CA SER A 270 -18.46 1.96 0.23
C SER A 270 -18.87 1.23 1.51
N TRP A 271 -20.05 1.52 2.07
CA TRP A 271 -20.55 0.88 3.28
C TRP A 271 -20.56 -0.64 3.18
N GLY A 272 -19.96 -1.29 4.17
CA GLY A 272 -19.86 -2.75 4.23
C GLY A 272 -18.83 -3.39 3.29
N PHE A 273 -18.21 -2.63 2.37
CA PHE A 273 -17.13 -3.11 1.48
C PHE A 273 -15.76 -2.63 1.92
N LEU A 274 -15.64 -1.36 2.27
CA LEU A 274 -14.40 -0.76 2.75
C LEU A 274 -14.57 -0.28 4.19
N CYS A 275 -13.56 -0.53 5.02
CA CYS A 275 -13.58 -0.10 6.41
C CYS A 275 -13.52 1.42 6.52
N PRO A 276 -14.42 2.05 7.32
CA PRO A 276 -14.42 3.50 7.47
C PRO A 276 -13.26 4.06 8.29
N VAL A 277 -12.60 3.24 9.09
CA VAL A 277 -11.55 3.67 10.03
C VAL A 277 -10.17 3.13 9.69
N HIS A 278 -10.06 2.07 8.90
CA HIS A 278 -8.78 1.46 8.56
C HIS A 278 -8.18 2.11 7.31
N THR A 279 -7.53 3.24 7.49
CA THR A 279 -6.77 3.95 6.46
C THR A 279 -5.50 4.51 7.08
N PRO A 280 -4.35 4.59 6.38
CA PRO A 280 -3.15 5.22 6.91
C PRO A 280 -3.38 6.71 7.14
N ASP A 281 -2.66 7.25 8.12
CA ASP A 281 -2.59 8.69 8.37
C ASP A 281 -1.55 9.34 7.44
N GLY A 282 -1.76 10.60 7.06
CA GLY A 282 -0.85 11.39 6.25
C GLY A 282 -1.14 11.37 4.76
N GLU A 283 -0.11 11.38 3.93
CA GLU A 283 -0.21 11.51 2.48
C GLU A 283 -1.13 10.46 1.80
N PRO A 284 -1.09 9.16 2.14
CA PRO A 284 -1.94 8.16 1.52
C PRO A 284 -3.33 8.05 2.16
N CYS A 285 -3.71 8.92 3.07
CA CYS A 285 -5.02 8.90 3.75
C CYS A 285 -6.17 8.95 2.73
N GLY A 286 -7.11 7.99 2.84
CA GLY A 286 -8.26 7.84 1.93
C GLY A 286 -7.94 7.23 0.56
N LEU A 287 -6.67 7.12 0.18
CA LEU A 287 -6.24 6.48 -1.08
C LEU A 287 -5.89 5.01 -0.90
N MET A 288 -5.51 4.63 0.30
CA MET A 288 -5.26 3.26 0.70
C MET A 288 -6.35 2.84 1.68
N ASN A 289 -7.18 1.91 1.29
CA ASN A 289 -8.31 1.42 2.09
C ASN A 289 -8.16 -0.08 2.31
N HIS A 290 -8.88 -0.60 3.29
CA HIS A 290 -8.88 -2.03 3.60
C HIS A 290 -10.30 -2.57 3.47
N MET A 291 -10.42 -3.76 2.92
CA MET A 291 -11.71 -4.45 2.81
C MET A 291 -12.24 -4.80 4.20
N THR A 292 -13.55 -4.75 4.35
CA THR A 292 -14.23 -5.24 5.55
C THR A 292 -14.01 -6.74 5.73
N ALA A 293 -14.16 -7.24 6.95
CA ALA A 293 -13.95 -8.66 7.24
C ALA A 293 -14.75 -9.61 6.32
N PRO A 294 -16.06 -9.39 6.09
CA PRO A 294 -16.88 -10.26 5.24
C PRO A 294 -16.73 -9.98 3.73
N CYS A 295 -16.09 -8.89 3.33
CA CYS A 295 -15.96 -8.53 1.91
C CYS A 295 -14.99 -9.47 1.18
N GLU A 296 -15.39 -9.93 0.01
CA GLU A 296 -14.62 -10.80 -0.87
C GLU A 296 -14.51 -10.20 -2.26
N ILE A 297 -13.41 -10.49 -2.96
CA ILE A 297 -13.23 -10.16 -4.37
C ILE A 297 -13.52 -11.41 -5.19
N VAL A 298 -14.39 -11.28 -6.18
CA VAL A 298 -14.70 -12.38 -7.11
C VAL A 298 -13.48 -12.66 -7.98
N THR A 299 -12.93 -13.86 -7.87
CA THR A 299 -11.80 -14.34 -8.68
C THR A 299 -12.21 -15.42 -9.67
N GLN A 300 -13.38 -15.98 -9.50
CA GLN A 300 -13.90 -17.07 -10.33
C GLN A 300 -14.55 -16.52 -11.58
N THR A 301 -14.43 -17.26 -12.67
CA THR A 301 -15.15 -17.04 -13.93
C THR A 301 -16.10 -18.18 -14.16
N SER A 302 -17.30 -17.89 -14.64
CA SER A 302 -18.26 -18.92 -15.04
C SER A 302 -18.63 -18.78 -16.51
N TYR A 303 -19.04 -19.88 -17.10
CA TYR A 303 -19.60 -19.87 -18.46
C TYR A 303 -21.03 -19.33 -18.42
N THR A 304 -21.21 -18.11 -18.88
CA THR A 304 -22.50 -17.38 -18.83
C THR A 304 -23.26 -17.41 -20.14
N HIS A 305 -22.83 -18.25 -21.09
CA HIS A 305 -23.45 -18.33 -22.45
C HIS A 305 -24.93 -18.68 -22.45
N SER A 306 -25.42 -19.33 -21.41
CA SER A 306 -26.85 -19.66 -21.28
C SER A 306 -27.70 -18.53 -20.68
N LEU A 307 -27.09 -17.50 -20.08
CA LEU A 307 -27.84 -16.43 -19.42
C LEU A 307 -28.67 -15.58 -20.36
N PRO A 308 -28.21 -15.17 -21.55
CA PRO A 308 -29.07 -14.41 -22.48
C PRO A 308 -30.34 -15.16 -22.87
N SER A 309 -30.23 -16.44 -23.14
CA SER A 309 -31.40 -17.28 -23.47
C SER A 309 -32.33 -17.47 -22.27
N LEU A 310 -31.80 -17.61 -21.07
CA LEU A 310 -32.58 -17.64 -19.83
C LEU A 310 -33.32 -16.32 -19.64
N LEU A 311 -32.68 -15.17 -19.80
CA LEU A 311 -33.30 -13.85 -19.69
C LEU A 311 -34.46 -13.69 -20.71
N CYS A 312 -34.24 -14.10 -21.93
CA CYS A 312 -35.31 -14.11 -22.95
C CYS A 312 -36.49 -15.02 -22.57
N SER A 313 -36.23 -16.18 -21.97
CA SER A 313 -37.30 -17.07 -21.46
C SER A 313 -38.09 -16.48 -20.28
N LEU A 314 -37.49 -15.53 -19.55
CA LEU A 314 -38.10 -14.86 -18.41
C LEU A 314 -38.80 -13.51 -18.77
N GLY A 315 -38.94 -13.20 -20.07
CA GLY A 315 -39.68 -12.04 -20.55
C GLY A 315 -38.85 -10.87 -21.06
N VAL A 316 -37.51 -11.03 -21.17
CA VAL A 316 -36.67 -10.03 -21.86
C VAL A 316 -36.82 -10.13 -23.36
N THR A 317 -37.25 -9.07 -24.01
CA THR A 317 -37.32 -8.97 -25.48
C THR A 317 -35.90 -8.77 -26.01
N PRO A 318 -35.38 -9.63 -26.92
CA PRO A 318 -34.05 -9.45 -27.52
C PRO A 318 -33.89 -8.10 -28.21
N VAL A 319 -32.64 -7.64 -28.37
CA VAL A 319 -32.33 -6.34 -29.01
C VAL A 319 -32.88 -6.24 -30.45
N ASP A 320 -32.90 -7.39 -31.17
CA ASP A 320 -33.36 -7.47 -32.53
C ASP A 320 -34.91 -7.49 -32.66
N ALA A 321 -35.63 -7.71 -31.59
CA ALA A 321 -37.09 -7.73 -31.54
C ALA A 321 -37.67 -6.40 -31.04
N VAL A 322 -38.91 -6.12 -31.45
CA VAL A 322 -39.65 -4.93 -31.00
C VAL A 322 -40.44 -5.29 -29.74
N PRO A 323 -40.30 -4.59 -28.62
CA PRO A 323 -41.09 -4.82 -27.43
C PRO A 323 -42.57 -4.49 -27.67
N SER A 324 -43.44 -5.05 -26.82
CA SER A 324 -44.88 -4.83 -26.89
C SER A 324 -45.28 -3.41 -26.46
N GLN A 325 -44.51 -2.81 -25.59
CA GLN A 325 -44.68 -1.43 -25.11
C GLN A 325 -43.68 -0.50 -25.81
N PRO A 326 -43.97 0.83 -25.82
CA PRO A 326 -43.00 1.80 -26.34
C PRO A 326 -41.64 1.69 -25.60
N TYR A 327 -40.55 1.91 -26.30
CA TYR A 327 -39.20 1.85 -25.68
C TYR A 327 -39.00 2.82 -24.53
N SER A 328 -39.79 3.91 -24.44
CA SER A 328 -39.78 4.86 -23.32
C SER A 328 -40.33 4.26 -22.02
N GLU A 329 -41.10 3.19 -22.08
CA GLU A 329 -41.65 2.46 -20.94
C GLU A 329 -40.96 1.13 -20.68
N CYS A 330 -39.85 0.89 -21.35
CA CYS A 330 -39.02 -0.31 -21.19
C CYS A 330 -37.66 0.01 -20.58
N TYR A 331 -37.16 -0.88 -19.73
CA TYR A 331 -35.79 -0.82 -19.25
C TYR A 331 -34.84 -1.53 -20.21
N PRO A 332 -33.71 -0.92 -20.59
CA PRO A 332 -32.65 -1.62 -21.27
C PRO A 332 -32.02 -2.66 -20.33
N VAL A 333 -31.78 -3.85 -20.83
CA VAL A 333 -31.16 -4.97 -20.09
C VAL A 333 -29.74 -5.18 -20.60
N SER A 334 -28.78 -5.11 -19.70
CA SER A 334 -27.35 -5.31 -19.99
C SER A 334 -26.78 -6.47 -19.18
N LEU A 335 -26.01 -7.34 -19.81
CA LEU A 335 -25.25 -8.42 -19.20
C LEU A 335 -23.75 -8.20 -19.44
N ASP A 336 -22.98 -7.98 -18.36
CA ASP A 336 -21.53 -7.74 -18.40
C ASP A 336 -21.10 -6.65 -19.41
N GLY A 337 -21.94 -5.62 -19.55
CA GLY A 337 -21.72 -4.51 -20.47
C GLY A 337 -22.16 -4.79 -21.91
N SER A 338 -22.74 -5.96 -22.21
CA SER A 338 -23.39 -6.25 -23.50
C SER A 338 -24.89 -6.00 -23.39
N PRO A 339 -25.49 -5.17 -24.25
CA PRO A 339 -26.95 -5.03 -24.31
C PRO A 339 -27.59 -6.33 -24.78
N VAL A 340 -28.48 -6.90 -23.96
CA VAL A 340 -29.19 -8.17 -24.26
C VAL A 340 -30.58 -7.89 -24.85
N GLY A 341 -31.27 -6.88 -24.35
CA GLY A 341 -32.63 -6.60 -24.80
C GLY A 341 -33.33 -5.52 -23.97
N TRP A 342 -34.64 -5.62 -23.95
CA TRP A 342 -35.54 -4.70 -23.27
C TRP A 342 -36.53 -5.46 -22.41
N ILE A 343 -36.92 -4.90 -21.29
CA ILE A 343 -37.97 -5.44 -20.43
C ILE A 343 -38.98 -4.36 -20.07
N GLU A 344 -40.22 -4.69 -20.02
CA GLU A 344 -41.30 -3.78 -19.63
C GLU A 344 -41.14 -3.35 -18.17
N LYS A 345 -41.49 -2.12 -17.89
CA LYS A 345 -41.34 -1.51 -16.57
C LYS A 345 -42.02 -2.31 -15.44
N ASP A 346 -43.20 -2.84 -15.72
CA ASP A 346 -44.01 -3.55 -14.72
C ASP A 346 -43.49 -4.98 -14.46
N GLN A 347 -42.80 -5.58 -15.42
CA GLN A 347 -42.26 -6.94 -15.32
C GLN A 347 -40.84 -6.98 -14.70
N ALA A 348 -40.12 -5.86 -14.75
CA ALA A 348 -38.73 -5.80 -14.30
C ALA A 348 -38.52 -6.17 -12.81
N PRO A 349 -39.35 -5.71 -11.85
CA PRO A 349 -39.19 -6.12 -10.44
C PRO A 349 -39.35 -7.62 -10.23
N GLY A 350 -40.33 -8.24 -10.89
CA GLY A 350 -40.57 -9.70 -10.79
C GLY A 350 -39.40 -10.50 -11.38
N LEU A 351 -38.81 -10.01 -12.47
CA LEU A 351 -37.58 -10.63 -13.03
C LEU A 351 -36.42 -10.56 -12.04
N VAL A 352 -36.21 -9.42 -11.40
CA VAL A 352 -35.13 -9.23 -10.41
C VAL A 352 -35.31 -10.19 -9.23
N GLU A 353 -36.52 -10.31 -8.69
CA GLU A 353 -36.82 -11.26 -7.60
C GLU A 353 -36.57 -12.71 -8.03
N THR A 354 -36.97 -13.07 -9.23
CA THR A 354 -36.74 -14.42 -9.79
C THR A 354 -35.25 -14.71 -9.96
N LEU A 355 -34.47 -13.76 -10.47
CA LEU A 355 -33.02 -13.91 -10.61
C LEU A 355 -32.31 -14.01 -9.25
N ARG A 356 -32.75 -13.23 -8.25
CA ARG A 356 -32.22 -13.32 -6.87
C ARG A 356 -32.56 -14.64 -6.24
N HIS A 357 -33.75 -15.16 -6.45
CA HIS A 357 -34.16 -16.48 -6.01
C HIS A 357 -33.24 -17.58 -6.59
N PHE A 358 -33.03 -17.57 -7.90
CA PHE A 358 -32.13 -18.54 -8.54
C PHE A 358 -30.68 -18.41 -8.06
N LYS A 359 -30.21 -17.20 -7.83
CA LYS A 359 -28.89 -16.94 -7.28
C LYS A 359 -28.73 -17.50 -5.87
N ALA A 360 -29.69 -17.22 -4.98
CA ALA A 360 -29.67 -17.65 -3.58
C ALA A 360 -29.84 -19.17 -3.44
N MET A 361 -30.67 -19.79 -4.31
CA MET A 361 -30.90 -21.23 -4.35
C MET A 361 -29.87 -21.98 -5.20
N GLN A 362 -28.97 -21.29 -5.88
CA GLN A 362 -27.98 -21.85 -6.81
C GLN A 362 -28.62 -22.64 -7.95
N GLU A 363 -29.76 -22.18 -8.41
CA GLU A 363 -30.52 -22.82 -9.50
C GLU A 363 -30.13 -22.29 -10.87
N LYS A 364 -30.48 -23.03 -11.92
CA LYS A 364 -30.30 -22.66 -13.33
C LYS A 364 -28.93 -22.17 -13.74
N LYS A 365 -27.88 -22.62 -13.02
CA LYS A 365 -26.49 -22.27 -13.29
C LYS A 365 -26.18 -20.77 -13.20
N ILE A 366 -26.96 -20.01 -12.43
CA ILE A 366 -26.63 -18.62 -12.11
C ILE A 366 -25.55 -18.62 -11.04
N PRO A 367 -24.40 -17.97 -11.27
CA PRO A 367 -23.35 -17.89 -10.25
C PRO A 367 -23.82 -17.14 -9.00
N VAL A 368 -23.40 -17.60 -7.83
CA VAL A 368 -23.72 -16.96 -6.54
C VAL A 368 -23.27 -15.51 -6.47
N TRP A 369 -22.19 -15.17 -7.18
CA TRP A 369 -21.63 -13.82 -7.26
C TRP A 369 -22.23 -12.95 -8.38
N THR A 370 -23.38 -13.34 -8.95
CA THR A 370 -24.08 -12.52 -9.92
C THR A 370 -24.69 -11.31 -9.21
N GLU A 371 -24.44 -10.13 -9.74
CA GLU A 371 -25.01 -8.88 -9.29
C GLU A 371 -26.19 -8.50 -10.20
N VAL A 372 -27.35 -8.24 -9.60
CA VAL A 372 -28.58 -7.90 -10.31
C VAL A 372 -29.05 -6.53 -9.85
N VAL A 373 -28.94 -5.52 -10.69
CA VAL A 373 -29.20 -4.13 -10.35
C VAL A 373 -30.33 -3.57 -11.21
N LEU A 374 -31.42 -3.20 -10.59
CA LEU A 374 -32.50 -2.44 -11.23
C LEU A 374 -32.42 -0.97 -10.81
N VAL A 375 -32.06 -0.11 -11.77
CA VAL A 375 -32.11 1.34 -11.58
C VAL A 375 -33.51 1.82 -12.02
N PRO A 376 -34.36 2.30 -11.08
CA PRO A 376 -35.74 2.62 -11.40
C PRO A 376 -35.89 3.89 -12.24
N MET A 377 -36.91 3.96 -13.08
CA MET A 377 -37.36 5.19 -13.71
C MET A 377 -38.11 6.03 -12.69
N THR A 378 -37.44 7.06 -12.16
CA THR A 378 -38.06 8.01 -11.24
C THR A 378 -38.32 9.32 -11.96
N GLY A 379 -39.36 10.03 -11.55
CA GLY A 379 -39.69 11.37 -12.10
C GLY A 379 -38.68 12.47 -11.70
N LYS A 380 -37.68 12.12 -10.92
CA LYS A 380 -36.57 13.00 -10.49
C LYS A 380 -35.27 12.54 -11.14
N PRO A 381 -34.30 13.45 -11.41
CA PRO A 381 -33.00 13.06 -11.90
C PRO A 381 -32.34 12.03 -10.95
N SER A 382 -32.02 10.85 -11.51
CA SER A 382 -31.32 9.77 -10.83
C SER A 382 -30.28 9.21 -11.81
N LEU A 383 -29.62 8.10 -11.46
CA LEU A 383 -28.78 7.39 -12.43
C LEU A 383 -29.61 6.94 -13.62
N TYR A 384 -28.93 6.69 -14.77
CA TYR A 384 -29.60 6.26 -15.99
C TYR A 384 -30.35 4.94 -15.75
N PRO A 385 -31.66 4.86 -15.99
CA PRO A 385 -32.48 3.71 -15.66
C PRO A 385 -32.15 2.50 -16.54
N GLY A 386 -32.25 1.30 -15.95
CA GLY A 386 -32.00 0.05 -16.65
C GLY A 386 -31.87 -1.13 -15.71
N LEU A 387 -31.83 -2.33 -16.27
CA LEU A 387 -31.50 -3.56 -15.56
C LEU A 387 -30.08 -3.99 -15.94
N PHE A 388 -29.17 -3.98 -14.98
CA PHE A 388 -27.76 -4.31 -15.15
C PHE A 388 -27.42 -5.60 -14.41
N ILE A 389 -26.85 -6.56 -15.14
CA ILE A 389 -26.45 -7.86 -14.59
C ILE A 389 -24.95 -8.01 -14.81
N PHE A 390 -24.23 -8.31 -13.71
CA PHE A 390 -22.78 -8.51 -13.74
C PHE A 390 -22.40 -9.87 -13.20
N THR A 391 -21.60 -10.59 -13.98
CA THR A 391 -21.05 -11.91 -13.61
C THR A 391 -19.53 -11.94 -13.66
N THR A 392 -18.90 -10.85 -14.12
CA THR A 392 -17.46 -10.72 -14.31
C THR A 392 -16.69 -10.81 -12.99
N PRO A 393 -15.44 -11.30 -13.01
CA PRO A 393 -14.56 -11.26 -11.83
C PRO A 393 -14.15 -9.83 -11.48
N CYS A 394 -13.37 -9.71 -10.37
CA CYS A 394 -12.76 -8.45 -9.91
C CYS A 394 -13.72 -7.44 -9.28
N ARG A 395 -14.90 -7.86 -8.94
CA ARG A 395 -15.88 -7.05 -8.20
C ARG A 395 -15.84 -7.42 -6.72
N MET A 396 -16.08 -6.44 -5.87
CA MET A 396 -16.27 -6.66 -4.45
C MET A 396 -17.68 -7.15 -4.17
N MET A 397 -17.79 -8.21 -3.37
CA MET A 397 -19.06 -8.77 -2.93
C MET A 397 -19.05 -8.92 -1.42
N ARG A 398 -20.21 -8.84 -0.79
CA ARG A 398 -20.37 -9.09 0.64
C ARG A 398 -21.63 -9.87 0.93
N PRO A 399 -21.64 -10.75 1.94
CA PRO A 399 -22.82 -11.50 2.32
C PRO A 399 -23.79 -10.65 3.14
N VAL A 400 -25.09 -10.80 2.85
CA VAL A 400 -26.22 -10.28 3.64
C VAL A 400 -27.31 -11.34 3.71
N GLN A 401 -28.16 -11.25 4.70
CA GLN A 401 -29.29 -12.17 4.83
C GLN A 401 -30.47 -11.66 4.01
N ASN A 402 -30.99 -12.47 3.10
CA ASN A 402 -32.24 -12.21 2.38
C ASN A 402 -33.42 -12.60 3.30
N LEU A 403 -34.24 -11.61 3.67
CA LEU A 403 -35.37 -11.83 4.62
C LEU A 403 -36.45 -12.71 4.03
N ALA A 404 -36.72 -12.63 2.73
CA ALA A 404 -37.74 -13.41 2.07
C ALA A 404 -37.37 -14.91 1.98
N LEU A 405 -36.12 -15.21 1.79
CA LEU A 405 -35.61 -16.58 1.57
C LEU A 405 -34.96 -17.18 2.82
N GLY A 406 -34.67 -16.36 3.84
CA GLY A 406 -33.97 -16.82 5.05
C GLY A 406 -32.54 -17.32 4.80
N LYS A 407 -31.93 -16.96 3.65
CA LYS A 407 -30.60 -17.41 3.25
C LYS A 407 -29.63 -16.24 3.07
N GLU A 408 -28.35 -16.55 3.18
CA GLU A 408 -27.28 -15.60 2.84
C GLU A 408 -27.22 -15.40 1.34
N GLU A 409 -27.09 -14.15 0.93
CA GLU A 409 -26.95 -13.71 -0.45
C GLU A 409 -25.74 -12.79 -0.57
N LEU A 410 -24.89 -13.04 -1.59
CA LEU A 410 -23.80 -12.12 -1.92
C LEU A 410 -24.32 -10.95 -2.72
N ILE A 411 -24.03 -9.74 -2.26
CA ILE A 411 -24.42 -8.51 -2.96
C ILE A 411 -23.20 -7.71 -3.40
N GLY A 412 -23.34 -7.03 -4.55
CA GLY A 412 -22.30 -6.19 -5.12
C GLY A 412 -22.44 -4.73 -4.76
N THR A 413 -21.46 -3.96 -5.17
CA THR A 413 -21.34 -2.53 -4.85
C THR A 413 -22.42 -1.68 -5.51
N MET A 414 -22.79 -1.95 -6.75
CA MET A 414 -23.85 -1.22 -7.45
C MET A 414 -25.25 -1.68 -6.99
N GLU A 415 -25.40 -2.98 -6.74
CA GLU A 415 -26.63 -3.58 -6.27
C GLU A 415 -27.09 -2.99 -4.92
N GLN A 416 -26.14 -2.78 -3.99
CA GLN A 416 -26.43 -2.26 -2.66
C GLN A 416 -27.07 -0.87 -2.68
N VAL A 417 -26.70 -0.01 -3.63
CA VAL A 417 -27.22 1.37 -3.72
C VAL A 417 -28.73 1.40 -3.87
N PHE A 418 -29.32 0.38 -4.52
CA PHE A 418 -30.74 0.26 -4.81
C PHE A 418 -31.49 -0.74 -3.89
N MET A 419 -30.84 -1.15 -2.81
CA MET A 419 -31.41 -2.09 -1.83
C MET A 419 -31.70 -1.40 -0.50
N ASN A 420 -32.67 -1.92 0.23
CA ASN A 420 -32.98 -1.51 1.60
C ASN A 420 -32.50 -2.62 2.54
N ILE A 421 -31.42 -2.36 3.27
CA ILE A 421 -30.75 -3.30 4.17
C ILE A 421 -30.88 -2.76 5.60
N ALA A 422 -31.49 -3.52 6.49
CA ALA A 422 -31.54 -3.21 7.91
C ALA A 422 -30.27 -3.69 8.62
N VAL A 423 -29.82 -2.96 9.62
CA VAL A 423 -28.68 -3.37 10.46
C VAL A 423 -29.14 -4.28 11.59
N SER A 424 -30.26 -3.92 12.27
CA SER A 424 -30.86 -4.67 13.36
C SER A 424 -32.28 -5.11 13.02
N GLU A 425 -32.81 -6.06 13.77
CA GLU A 425 -34.20 -6.52 13.62
C GLU A 425 -35.24 -5.40 13.84
N ASP A 426 -34.92 -4.47 14.73
CA ASP A 426 -35.83 -3.35 15.07
C ASP A 426 -35.99 -2.35 13.91
N GLU A 427 -35.05 -2.31 12.98
CA GLU A 427 -35.08 -1.43 11.80
C GLU A 427 -35.86 -2.02 10.63
N ILE A 428 -36.32 -3.26 10.71
CA ILE A 428 -37.04 -3.94 9.63
C ILE A 428 -38.43 -3.33 9.46
N GLN A 429 -38.64 -2.68 8.31
CA GLN A 429 -39.93 -2.17 7.90
C GLN A 429 -40.60 -3.16 6.94
N PRO A 430 -41.76 -3.72 7.30
CA PRO A 430 -42.52 -4.65 6.45
C PRO A 430 -42.82 -4.05 5.08
N GLY A 431 -42.50 -4.75 4.01
CA GLY A 431 -42.71 -4.34 2.62
C GLY A 431 -41.70 -3.37 2.03
N LEU A 432 -40.76 -2.84 2.83
CA LEU A 432 -39.69 -1.97 2.36
C LEU A 432 -38.29 -2.64 2.48
N THR A 433 -37.98 -3.22 3.65
CA THR A 433 -36.71 -3.84 3.91
C THR A 433 -36.65 -5.21 3.28
N THR A 434 -35.65 -5.45 2.43
CA THR A 434 -35.47 -6.73 1.70
C THR A 434 -34.40 -7.62 2.29
N HIS A 435 -33.39 -7.02 2.90
CA HIS A 435 -32.22 -7.71 3.43
C HIS A 435 -31.83 -7.17 4.81
N GLN A 436 -31.07 -7.94 5.53
CA GLN A 436 -30.51 -7.59 6.83
C GLN A 436 -29.02 -7.88 6.87
N GLU A 437 -28.25 -7.07 7.58
CA GLU A 437 -26.84 -7.32 7.85
C GLU A 437 -26.69 -8.59 8.71
N LEU A 438 -25.65 -9.39 8.43
CA LEU A 438 -25.33 -10.56 9.26
C LEU A 438 -24.93 -10.14 10.67
N PHE A 439 -24.09 -9.12 10.77
CA PHE A 439 -23.63 -8.58 12.05
C PHE A 439 -23.48 -7.06 11.93
N PRO A 440 -23.79 -6.29 12.99
CA PRO A 440 -23.60 -4.82 12.98
C PRO A 440 -22.15 -4.39 12.74
N HIS A 441 -21.17 -5.20 13.18
CA HIS A 441 -19.75 -4.93 13.01
C HIS A 441 -19.17 -5.36 11.65
N SER A 442 -20.01 -5.77 10.71
CA SER A 442 -19.61 -6.15 9.35
C SER A 442 -18.94 -5.03 8.55
N ILE A 443 -19.09 -3.79 8.97
CA ILE A 443 -18.47 -2.61 8.35
C ILE A 443 -16.97 -2.46 8.64
N LEU A 444 -16.45 -3.21 9.61
CA LEU A 444 -15.07 -3.09 10.05
C LEU A 444 -14.15 -4.06 9.29
N SER A 445 -12.91 -3.62 9.03
CA SER A 445 -11.85 -4.50 8.54
C SER A 445 -11.43 -5.51 9.62
N VAL A 446 -10.67 -6.53 9.23
CA VAL A 446 -10.14 -7.53 10.17
C VAL A 446 -9.35 -6.86 11.31
N VAL A 447 -8.47 -5.92 10.98
CA VAL A 447 -7.65 -5.21 11.98
C VAL A 447 -8.51 -4.31 12.88
N ALA A 448 -9.45 -3.56 12.31
CA ALA A 448 -10.38 -2.73 13.09
C ALA A 448 -11.31 -3.57 13.98
N SER A 449 -11.63 -4.77 13.56
CA SER A 449 -12.46 -5.70 14.35
C SER A 449 -11.75 -6.23 15.61
N PHE A 450 -10.44 -6.11 15.71
CA PHE A 450 -9.68 -6.48 16.91
C PHE A 450 -9.67 -5.40 17.99
N ILE A 451 -10.18 -4.20 17.71
CA ILE A 451 -10.27 -3.11 18.68
C ILE A 451 -11.45 -3.38 19.63
N PRO A 452 -11.22 -3.48 20.95
CA PRO A 452 -12.30 -3.66 21.88
C PRO A 452 -13.13 -2.37 22.02
N PHE A 453 -14.45 -2.52 22.09
CA PHE A 453 -15.39 -1.39 22.25
C PHE A 453 -15.12 -0.21 21.31
N SER A 454 -14.88 -0.50 20.03
CA SER A 454 -14.51 0.53 19.04
C SER A 454 -15.63 1.55 18.80
N ASP A 455 -16.88 1.17 19.02
CA ASP A 455 -18.06 2.05 18.95
C ASP A 455 -18.11 3.11 20.06
N HIS A 456 -17.38 2.92 21.17
CA HIS A 456 -17.25 3.86 22.27
C HIS A 456 -16.05 4.81 22.13
N ASN A 457 -15.27 4.70 21.06
CA ASN A 457 -14.15 5.56 20.78
C ASN A 457 -14.48 6.57 19.67
N GLN A 458 -13.77 7.68 19.69
CA GLN A 458 -13.75 8.61 18.57
C GLN A 458 -13.10 7.94 17.34
N SER A 459 -13.69 8.08 16.15
CA SER A 459 -13.23 7.40 14.92
C SER A 459 -11.75 7.63 14.57
N PRO A 460 -11.16 8.85 14.73
CA PRO A 460 -9.73 9.04 14.50
C PRO A 460 -8.84 8.17 15.41
N ARG A 461 -9.29 7.87 16.62
CA ARG A 461 -8.56 7.03 17.56
C ARG A 461 -8.55 5.56 17.12
N ASN A 462 -9.64 5.08 16.57
CA ASN A 462 -9.70 3.76 15.95
C ASN A 462 -8.79 3.68 14.71
N MET A 463 -8.71 4.75 13.92
CA MET A 463 -7.77 4.86 12.79
C MET A 463 -6.32 4.77 13.28
N TYR A 464 -5.95 5.50 14.33
CA TYR A 464 -4.61 5.42 14.90
C TYR A 464 -4.29 4.03 15.45
N GLN A 465 -5.25 3.37 16.09
CA GLN A 465 -5.06 2.01 16.58
C GLN A 465 -4.85 1.02 15.43
N CYS A 466 -5.60 1.12 14.34
CA CYS A 466 -5.38 0.30 13.15
C CYS A 466 -3.94 0.46 12.62
N GLN A 467 -3.43 1.69 12.62
CA GLN A 467 -2.06 1.98 12.21
C GLN A 467 -1.02 1.43 13.20
N MET A 468 -1.25 1.59 14.51
CA MET A 468 -0.33 1.13 15.54
C MET A 468 -0.34 -0.39 15.72
N GLY A 469 -1.48 -1.04 15.54
CA GLY A 469 -1.59 -2.49 15.61
C GLY A 469 -0.66 -3.22 14.64
N LYS A 470 -0.38 -2.61 13.50
CA LYS A 470 0.59 -3.10 12.51
C LYS A 470 2.05 -2.91 12.92
N GLN A 471 2.33 -2.06 13.89
CA GLN A 471 3.67 -1.69 14.36
C GLN A 471 4.01 -2.32 15.71
N THR A 472 3.14 -3.14 16.26
CA THR A 472 3.34 -3.79 17.56
C THR A 472 4.32 -4.94 17.48
N MET A 473 5.13 -5.09 18.51
CA MET A 473 5.93 -6.30 18.72
C MET A 473 5.04 -7.38 19.33
N GLY A 474 5.16 -8.59 18.83
CA GLY A 474 4.39 -9.71 19.34
C GLY A 474 5.05 -11.03 19.01
N PHE A 475 4.26 -12.06 18.77
CA PHE A 475 4.71 -13.34 18.24
C PHE A 475 4.46 -13.35 16.74
N PRO A 476 5.50 -13.10 15.91
CA PRO A 476 5.28 -12.77 14.50
C PRO A 476 4.86 -13.97 13.65
N LEU A 477 5.45 -15.13 13.92
CA LEU A 477 5.26 -16.36 13.16
C LEU A 477 5.46 -17.57 14.05
N LEU A 478 4.68 -18.63 13.87
CA LEU A 478 4.89 -19.92 14.54
C LEU A 478 6.18 -20.59 14.06
N THR A 479 6.53 -20.40 12.81
CA THR A 479 7.70 -21.05 12.17
C THR A 479 8.98 -20.20 12.22
N PHE A 480 9.03 -19.15 13.06
CA PHE A 480 10.18 -18.23 13.09
C PHE A 480 11.55 -18.94 13.34
N PRO A 481 11.66 -20.04 14.11
CA PRO A 481 12.94 -20.72 14.31
C PRO A 481 13.51 -21.34 13.04
N TYR A 482 12.66 -21.67 12.08
CA TYR A 482 13.04 -22.31 10.82
C TYR A 482 13.27 -21.33 9.68
N ARG A 483 12.95 -20.04 9.86
CA ARG A 483 13.10 -19.00 8.87
C ARG A 483 14.41 -18.25 9.03
N SER A 484 14.85 -17.59 7.96
CA SER A 484 16.04 -16.76 7.92
C SER A 484 15.66 -15.35 7.43
N ASP A 485 14.72 -14.70 8.14
CA ASP A 485 14.31 -13.32 7.84
C ASP A 485 15.40 -12.34 8.26
N ASP A 486 15.64 -11.29 7.47
CA ASP A 486 16.69 -10.29 7.75
C ASP A 486 16.50 -9.62 9.11
N LYS A 487 15.25 -9.34 9.48
CA LYS A 487 14.92 -8.73 10.77
C LYS A 487 13.55 -9.21 11.25
N LEU A 488 13.49 -9.66 12.50
CA LEU A 488 12.29 -10.18 13.12
C LEU A 488 12.20 -9.66 14.55
N TYR A 489 11.02 -9.17 14.93
CA TYR A 489 10.76 -8.68 16.29
C TYR A 489 9.94 -9.71 17.05
N ARG A 490 10.33 -9.99 18.28
CA ARG A 490 9.61 -10.91 19.15
C ARG A 490 9.45 -10.31 20.54
N LEU A 491 8.21 -10.34 21.06
CA LEU A 491 7.94 -10.08 22.46
C LEU A 491 8.19 -11.37 23.26
N GLN A 492 8.93 -11.29 24.36
CA GLN A 492 9.34 -12.49 25.11
C GLN A 492 8.22 -13.08 25.97
N THR A 493 7.37 -12.23 26.54
CA THR A 493 6.29 -12.60 27.46
C THR A 493 4.92 -12.12 26.97
N PRO A 494 4.48 -12.55 25.78
CA PRO A 494 3.18 -12.16 25.28
C PRO A 494 2.05 -12.87 26.04
N GLN A 495 0.91 -12.21 26.17
CA GLN A 495 -0.29 -12.73 26.82
C GLN A 495 -1.49 -12.55 25.91
N SER A 496 -2.50 -13.41 26.07
CA SER A 496 -3.81 -13.21 25.46
C SER A 496 -4.58 -12.12 26.21
N PRO A 497 -5.32 -11.24 25.52
CA PRO A 497 -6.11 -10.23 26.19
C PRO A 497 -7.29 -10.83 26.95
N LEU A 498 -7.59 -10.30 28.15
CA LEU A 498 -8.76 -10.67 28.95
C LEU A 498 -10.07 -10.14 28.37
N VAL A 499 -9.99 -9.05 27.61
CA VAL A 499 -11.13 -8.40 26.96
C VAL A 499 -10.84 -8.41 25.47
N ARG A 500 -11.69 -9.10 24.70
CA ARG A 500 -11.44 -9.30 23.28
C ARG A 500 -12.73 -9.40 22.47
N PRO A 501 -12.76 -8.88 21.24
CA PRO A 501 -13.89 -9.05 20.34
C PRO A 501 -14.00 -10.50 19.84
N ALA A 502 -15.18 -10.91 19.40
CA ALA A 502 -15.40 -12.26 18.85
C ALA A 502 -14.52 -12.58 17.62
N MET A 503 -14.19 -11.57 16.82
CA MET A 503 -13.31 -11.72 15.65
C MET A 503 -11.88 -12.09 16.03
N TYR A 504 -11.42 -11.77 17.23
CA TYR A 504 -10.12 -12.20 17.75
C TYR A 504 -10.03 -13.72 17.84
N ASP A 505 -11.08 -14.36 18.34
CA ASP A 505 -11.18 -15.83 18.44
C ASP A 505 -11.40 -16.45 17.07
N HIS A 506 -12.18 -15.81 16.20
CA HIS A 506 -12.43 -16.30 14.85
C HIS A 506 -11.15 -16.43 14.00
N TYR A 507 -10.21 -15.49 14.16
CA TYR A 507 -8.91 -15.51 13.47
C TYR A 507 -7.80 -16.22 14.24
N ASP A 508 -8.10 -16.91 15.34
CA ASP A 508 -7.14 -17.62 16.18
C ASP A 508 -5.93 -16.76 16.58
N MET A 509 -6.21 -15.54 17.03
CA MET A 509 -5.17 -14.57 17.39
C MET A 509 -4.43 -14.94 18.67
N ASP A 510 -4.91 -15.91 19.44
CA ASP A 510 -4.20 -16.47 20.58
C ASP A 510 -2.89 -17.16 20.20
N SER A 511 -2.79 -17.65 18.97
CA SER A 511 -1.55 -18.19 18.41
C SER A 511 -0.50 -17.10 18.09
N TYR A 512 -0.92 -15.82 17.99
CA TYR A 512 -0.08 -14.67 17.63
C TYR A 512 -0.29 -13.48 18.56
N PRO A 513 -0.12 -13.64 19.88
CA PRO A 513 -0.35 -12.55 20.82
C PRO A 513 0.59 -11.38 20.58
N VAL A 514 0.08 -10.15 20.76
CA VAL A 514 0.78 -8.91 20.40
C VAL A 514 0.99 -7.96 21.57
N GLY A 515 0.74 -8.40 22.79
CA GLY A 515 0.89 -7.52 23.96
C GLY A 515 0.76 -8.26 25.28
N THR A 516 0.56 -7.52 26.34
CA THR A 516 0.43 -7.99 27.71
C THR A 516 -0.71 -7.30 28.44
N ASN A 517 -1.38 -8.00 29.34
CA ASN A 517 -2.34 -7.39 30.25
C ASN A 517 -1.58 -6.67 31.36
N ALA A 518 -1.85 -5.38 31.53
CA ALA A 518 -1.24 -4.55 32.54
C ALA A 518 -2.27 -4.00 33.51
N VAL A 519 -1.95 -3.93 34.77
CA VAL A 519 -2.74 -3.20 35.77
C VAL A 519 -2.43 -1.72 35.59
N VAL A 520 -3.41 -0.94 35.16
CA VAL A 520 -3.25 0.48 34.85
C VAL A 520 -4.04 1.31 35.86
N ALA A 521 -3.36 2.23 36.54
CA ALA A 521 -3.97 3.26 37.35
C ALA A 521 -4.02 4.57 36.55
N VAL A 522 -5.20 5.19 36.48
CA VAL A 522 -5.40 6.49 35.85
C VAL A 522 -5.18 7.58 36.87
N ILE A 523 -3.96 8.02 36.96
CA ILE A 523 -3.54 9.03 37.94
C ILE A 523 -2.34 9.83 37.41
N SER A 524 -2.32 11.13 37.66
CA SER A 524 -1.12 11.96 37.52
C SER A 524 -0.47 12.10 38.89
N TYR A 525 0.62 11.37 39.10
CA TYR A 525 1.22 11.23 40.47
C TYR A 525 2.58 11.89 40.61
N THR A 526 3.45 11.73 39.62
CA THR A 526 4.86 12.11 39.72
C THR A 526 5.26 13.32 38.91
N GLY A 527 4.43 13.77 37.96
CA GLY A 527 4.77 14.78 36.97
C GLY A 527 5.60 14.28 35.79
N TYR A 528 6.04 13.02 35.79
CA TYR A 528 6.72 12.38 34.61
C TYR A 528 5.77 11.75 33.60
N ASP A 529 4.49 11.92 33.75
CA ASP A 529 3.40 11.40 32.93
C ASP A 529 2.78 12.45 32.00
N MET A 530 3.35 13.63 31.90
CA MET A 530 2.88 14.71 31.06
C MET A 530 3.11 14.39 29.55
N GLU A 531 2.33 15.04 28.68
CA GLU A 531 2.49 14.97 27.21
C GLU A 531 2.48 13.54 26.67
N ASP A 532 1.53 12.72 27.13
CA ASP A 532 1.40 11.29 26.74
C ASP A 532 2.52 10.36 27.22
N ALA A 533 3.31 10.80 28.16
CA ALA A 533 4.28 9.93 28.78
C ALA A 533 3.59 8.93 29.72
N MET A 534 4.17 7.76 29.86
CA MET A 534 3.74 6.77 30.84
C MET A 534 4.86 6.42 31.81
N ILE A 535 4.47 6.02 33.00
CA ILE A 535 5.39 5.52 34.03
C ILE A 535 5.17 4.02 34.14
N LEU A 536 6.26 3.26 34.07
CA LEU A 536 6.26 1.83 34.26
C LEU A 536 6.84 1.47 35.61
N ASN A 537 6.19 0.54 36.32
CA ASN A 537 6.71 -0.01 37.55
C ASN A 537 8.02 -0.77 37.30
N LYS A 538 9.07 -0.42 38.03
CA LYS A 538 10.39 -1.06 37.89
C LYS A 538 10.35 -2.55 38.24
N ALA A 539 9.57 -2.95 39.24
CA ALA A 539 9.40 -4.35 39.58
C ALA A 539 8.72 -5.15 38.48
N SER A 540 7.74 -4.57 37.79
CA SER A 540 7.10 -5.20 36.62
C SER A 540 8.10 -5.32 35.48
N TRP A 541 8.92 -4.30 35.26
CA TRP A 541 10.01 -4.35 34.29
C TRP A 541 11.04 -5.43 34.62
N GLU A 542 11.46 -5.57 35.88
CA GLU A 542 12.37 -6.61 36.31
C GLU A 542 11.81 -8.02 36.15
N ARG A 543 10.48 -8.19 36.24
CA ARG A 543 9.79 -9.45 35.96
C ARG A 543 9.62 -9.76 34.47
N GLY A 544 10.02 -8.85 33.57
CA GLY A 544 10.02 -9.04 32.13
C GLY A 544 8.88 -8.38 31.37
N PHE A 545 8.19 -7.39 31.96
CA PHE A 545 7.13 -6.65 31.29
C PHE A 545 7.65 -5.95 30.02
N GLY A 546 7.07 -6.26 28.87
CA GLY A 546 7.39 -5.66 27.61
C GLY A 546 8.79 -5.99 27.04
N HIS A 547 9.52 -6.92 27.63
CA HIS A 547 10.82 -7.36 27.14
C HIS A 547 10.68 -7.97 25.75
N GLY A 548 11.60 -7.63 24.86
CA GLY A 548 11.61 -8.10 23.49
C GLY A 548 13.00 -8.47 23.00
N SER A 549 13.04 -9.09 21.84
CA SER A 549 14.28 -9.44 21.13
C SER A 549 14.13 -9.13 19.66
N ILE A 550 15.22 -8.71 19.05
CA ILE A 550 15.30 -8.57 17.59
C ILE A 550 16.20 -9.68 17.09
N TYR A 551 15.70 -10.47 16.15
CA TYR A 551 16.47 -11.47 15.43
C TYR A 551 16.94 -10.86 14.10
N LYS A 552 18.25 -10.80 13.90
CA LYS A 552 18.88 -10.32 12.67
C LYS A 552 19.63 -11.46 12.03
N THR A 553 19.24 -11.85 10.83
CA THR A 553 19.92 -12.90 10.09
C THR A 553 20.85 -12.27 9.05
N GLN A 554 22.10 -12.70 9.06
CA GLN A 554 23.10 -12.34 8.06
C GLN A 554 23.38 -13.57 7.18
N ARG A 555 23.10 -13.44 5.90
CA ARG A 555 23.49 -14.43 4.90
C ARG A 555 24.92 -14.12 4.45
N ILE A 556 25.79 -15.09 4.59
CA ILE A 556 27.19 -15.03 4.20
C ILE A 556 27.40 -16.01 3.07
N ASP A 557 27.67 -15.51 1.88
CA ASP A 557 27.98 -16.32 0.71
C ASP A 557 29.42 -16.04 0.30
N LEU A 558 30.27 -17.07 0.38
CA LEU A 558 31.67 -16.98 -0.01
C LEU A 558 31.84 -16.84 -1.53
N ALA A 559 30.85 -17.23 -2.32
CA ALA A 559 30.88 -17.06 -3.77
C ALA A 559 30.96 -15.57 -4.19
N GLU A 560 30.35 -14.67 -3.40
CA GLU A 560 30.42 -13.23 -3.65
C GLU A 560 31.80 -12.61 -3.39
N LYS A 561 32.63 -13.31 -2.63
CA LYS A 561 34.00 -12.87 -2.28
C LYS A 561 35.08 -13.40 -3.23
N VAL A 562 34.73 -14.33 -4.11
CA VAL A 562 35.64 -14.90 -5.08
C VAL A 562 36.05 -13.86 -6.11
N LYS A 563 37.34 -13.53 -6.17
CA LYS A 563 37.94 -12.78 -7.28
C LYS A 563 38.11 -13.70 -8.47
N LYS A 564 38.02 -13.20 -9.70
CA LYS A 564 38.24 -14.00 -10.91
C LYS A 564 39.54 -14.82 -10.81
N GLY A 565 39.39 -16.14 -10.74
CA GLY A 565 40.52 -17.09 -10.64
C GLY A 565 40.77 -17.77 -9.27
N GLU A 566 40.02 -17.39 -8.21
CA GLU A 566 40.16 -17.96 -6.86
C GLU A 566 38.92 -18.77 -6.47
N ASP A 567 38.78 -19.97 -6.95
CA ASP A 567 37.52 -20.73 -6.83
C ASP A 567 37.37 -21.59 -5.57
N ASN A 568 38.28 -21.58 -4.60
CA ASN A 568 38.27 -22.50 -3.48
C ASN A 568 38.28 -21.86 -2.09
N LEU A 569 37.30 -20.96 -1.84
CA LEU A 569 37.04 -20.44 -0.49
C LEU A 569 36.12 -21.40 0.28
N VAL A 570 36.48 -21.75 1.50
CA VAL A 570 35.72 -22.62 2.40
C VAL A 570 35.74 -22.04 3.81
N PHE A 571 34.65 -22.20 4.57
CA PHE A 571 34.67 -21.84 5.98
C PHE A 571 35.65 -22.72 6.75
N GLY A 572 36.43 -22.12 7.63
CA GLY A 572 37.44 -22.83 8.43
C GLY A 572 38.44 -21.85 9.07
N ILE A 573 39.22 -22.33 10.00
CA ILE A 573 40.30 -21.60 10.65
C ILE A 573 41.65 -22.19 10.21
N GLY A 574 42.57 -21.31 9.83
CA GLY A 574 43.95 -21.73 9.55
C GLY A 574 44.66 -22.21 10.83
N GLN A 575 45.51 -23.22 10.71
CA GLN A 575 46.20 -23.83 11.85
C GLN A 575 46.96 -22.81 12.72
N ASP A 576 47.48 -21.74 12.11
CA ASP A 576 48.20 -20.67 12.79
C ASP A 576 47.39 -19.80 13.73
N LYS A 577 46.02 -19.80 13.60
CA LYS A 577 45.12 -18.95 14.35
C LYS A 577 44.15 -19.68 15.28
N LEU A 578 44.22 -20.99 15.34
CA LEU A 578 43.34 -21.84 16.18
C LEU A 578 43.38 -21.46 17.66
N THR A 579 44.52 -21.03 18.19
CA THR A 579 44.71 -20.66 19.59
C THR A 579 44.27 -19.24 19.93
N THR A 580 44.13 -18.37 18.92
CA THR A 580 43.79 -16.94 19.12
C THR A 580 42.33 -16.61 18.94
N LEU A 581 41.55 -17.52 18.36
CA LEU A 581 40.15 -17.29 18.02
C LEU A 581 39.19 -18.12 18.91
N GLN A 582 39.15 -17.81 20.19
CA GLN A 582 38.39 -18.58 21.20
C GLN A 582 36.86 -18.59 20.99
N ASN A 583 36.31 -17.63 20.27
CA ASN A 583 34.87 -17.55 20.02
C ASN A 583 34.39 -18.25 18.73
N LEU A 584 35.31 -18.87 17.99
CA LEU A 584 34.99 -19.57 16.77
C LEU A 584 35.25 -21.07 16.92
N ASP A 585 34.36 -21.88 16.35
CA ASP A 585 34.56 -23.32 16.17
C ASP A 585 35.61 -23.62 15.08
N PRO A 586 36.19 -24.82 15.02
CA PRO A 586 37.15 -25.21 13.98
C PRO A 586 36.59 -25.07 12.55
N ASP A 587 35.28 -25.06 12.37
CA ASP A 587 34.60 -24.82 11.10
C ASP A 587 34.63 -23.33 10.66
N GLY A 588 35.19 -22.44 11.48
CA GLY A 588 35.29 -21.01 11.21
C GLY A 588 34.01 -20.23 11.52
N LEU A 589 33.01 -20.85 12.16
CA LEU A 589 31.75 -20.23 12.55
C LEU A 589 31.72 -19.98 14.07
N PRO A 590 30.92 -18.99 14.54
CA PRO A 590 30.82 -18.69 15.96
C PRO A 590 30.03 -19.77 16.72
N HIS A 591 30.33 -19.95 18.01
CA HIS A 591 29.55 -20.86 18.86
C HIS A 591 28.09 -20.39 18.97
N ILE A 592 27.12 -21.29 18.94
CA ILE A 592 25.74 -20.98 19.28
C ILE A 592 25.68 -20.57 20.76
N GLY A 593 25.05 -19.43 21.05
CA GLY A 593 25.02 -18.84 22.38
C GLY A 593 26.22 -17.91 22.70
N ALA A 594 27.20 -17.77 21.80
CA ALA A 594 28.30 -16.83 21.98
C ALA A 594 27.81 -15.39 22.00
N ARG A 595 28.34 -14.61 22.95
CA ARG A 595 28.06 -13.17 23.05
C ARG A 595 29.11 -12.42 22.24
N LEU A 596 28.66 -11.67 21.25
CA LEU A 596 29.50 -10.90 20.35
C LEU A 596 29.43 -9.41 20.68
N GLN A 597 30.60 -8.78 20.76
CA GLN A 597 30.78 -7.33 20.88
C GLN A 597 31.45 -6.75 19.64
N TYR A 598 31.52 -5.44 19.56
CA TYR A 598 32.25 -4.77 18.49
C TYR A 598 33.71 -5.18 18.47
N GLY A 599 34.19 -5.64 17.31
CA GLY A 599 35.58 -6.09 17.13
C GLY A 599 35.84 -7.58 17.42
N ASP A 600 34.82 -8.32 17.90
CA ASP A 600 35.00 -9.76 18.10
C ASP A 600 35.05 -10.50 16.74
N PRO A 601 35.79 -11.62 16.62
CA PRO A 601 35.77 -12.44 15.44
C PRO A 601 34.35 -12.98 15.20
N PHE A 602 33.87 -12.78 13.98
CA PHE A 602 32.50 -13.17 13.63
C PHE A 602 32.46 -14.45 12.79
N TYR A 603 33.30 -14.56 11.79
CA TYR A 603 33.51 -15.80 11.04
C TYR A 603 34.87 -15.78 10.32
N SER A 604 35.39 -16.96 10.02
CA SER A 604 36.62 -17.11 9.27
C SER A 604 36.45 -18.04 8.06
N TYR A 605 37.23 -17.82 7.05
CA TYR A 605 37.30 -18.66 5.86
C TYR A 605 38.73 -18.80 5.38
N VAL A 606 39.02 -19.91 4.73
CA VAL A 606 40.34 -20.27 4.24
C VAL A 606 40.27 -20.39 2.72
N ASN A 607 41.30 -19.90 2.07
CA ASN A 607 41.53 -20.17 0.65
C ASN A 607 42.37 -21.47 0.54
N LEU A 608 41.76 -22.53 0.04
CA LEU A 608 42.39 -23.82 -0.08
C LEU A 608 43.57 -23.83 -1.09
N ASN A 609 43.63 -22.86 -2.02
CA ASN A 609 44.71 -22.77 -2.99
C ASN A 609 45.97 -22.12 -2.42
N THR A 610 45.81 -21.10 -1.57
CA THR A 610 46.94 -20.34 -0.99
C THR A 610 47.22 -20.72 0.46
N GLY A 611 46.29 -21.42 1.15
CA GLY A 611 46.39 -21.71 2.57
C GLY A 611 46.13 -20.50 3.49
N GLU A 612 45.83 -19.31 2.94
CA GLU A 612 45.61 -18.11 3.72
C GLU A 612 44.28 -18.14 4.42
N SER A 613 44.21 -17.72 5.68
CA SER A 613 43.01 -17.60 6.44
C SER A 613 42.60 -16.13 6.65
N PHE A 614 41.34 -15.86 6.42
CA PHE A 614 40.73 -14.52 6.58
C PHE A 614 39.71 -14.53 7.68
N VAL A 615 39.77 -13.56 8.58
CA VAL A 615 38.83 -13.39 9.67
C VAL A 615 37.99 -12.11 9.44
N THR A 616 36.68 -12.23 9.57
CA THR A 616 35.78 -11.10 9.52
C THR A 616 35.29 -10.80 10.94
N TYR A 617 35.40 -9.53 11.35
CA TYR A 617 35.05 -9.09 12.69
C TYR A 617 33.65 -8.51 12.73
N HIS A 618 32.98 -8.62 13.89
CA HIS A 618 31.68 -8.06 14.14
C HIS A 618 31.76 -6.53 14.18
N LYS A 619 30.97 -5.87 13.32
CA LYS A 619 31.02 -4.41 13.13
C LYS A 619 29.92 -3.64 13.88
N ASN A 620 28.97 -4.35 14.47
CA ASN A 620 27.88 -3.70 15.18
C ASN A 620 28.30 -3.36 16.62
N LYS A 621 27.98 -2.16 17.08
CA LYS A 621 28.28 -1.73 18.46
C LYS A 621 27.34 -2.34 19.51
N GLU A 622 26.17 -2.84 19.07
CA GLU A 622 25.25 -3.52 19.99
C GLU A 622 25.72 -4.93 20.30
N ILE A 623 25.61 -5.29 21.56
CA ILE A 623 25.87 -6.65 22.00
C ILE A 623 24.80 -7.58 21.44
N CYS A 624 25.20 -8.64 20.80
CA CYS A 624 24.29 -9.65 20.29
C CYS A 624 24.72 -11.06 20.71
N ILE A 625 23.78 -11.98 20.65
CA ILE A 625 23.99 -13.38 20.97
C ILE A 625 23.74 -14.19 19.70
N VAL A 626 24.62 -15.15 19.40
CA VAL A 626 24.40 -16.07 18.28
C VAL A 626 23.28 -17.04 18.64
N ASP A 627 22.14 -16.91 17.95
CA ASP A 627 20.95 -17.72 18.23
C ASP A 627 20.95 -19.05 17.45
N SER A 628 21.21 -18.97 16.16
CA SER A 628 21.26 -20.18 15.31
C SER A 628 22.15 -19.96 14.09
N ILE A 629 22.66 -21.06 13.58
CA ILE A 629 23.45 -21.11 12.36
C ILE A 629 22.82 -22.12 11.43
N LYS A 630 22.52 -21.73 10.20
CA LYS A 630 21.93 -22.57 9.17
C LYS A 630 22.82 -22.62 7.97
N VAL A 631 23.18 -23.84 7.57
CA VAL A 631 23.96 -24.07 6.36
C VAL A 631 23.02 -24.07 5.16
N CYS A 632 23.34 -23.27 4.17
CA CYS A 632 22.58 -23.18 2.94
C CYS A 632 23.32 -23.91 1.82
N SER A 633 22.59 -24.75 1.08
CA SER A 633 23.08 -25.45 -0.10
C SER A 633 22.24 -25.08 -1.32
N ASN A 634 22.58 -25.60 -2.49
CA ASN A 634 21.72 -25.53 -3.67
C ASN A 634 20.51 -26.49 -3.51
N ASP A 635 19.50 -26.33 -4.37
CA ASP A 635 18.25 -27.12 -4.31
C ASP A 635 18.48 -28.64 -4.40
N THR A 636 19.58 -29.08 -4.98
CA THR A 636 19.95 -30.50 -5.09
C THR A 636 20.72 -31.02 -3.89
N GLY A 637 21.12 -30.18 -2.93
CA GLY A 637 21.94 -30.57 -1.77
C GLY A 637 23.38 -30.97 -2.08
N THR A 638 23.83 -30.89 -3.36
CA THR A 638 25.18 -31.29 -3.83
C THR A 638 26.15 -30.13 -3.86
N GLY A 639 25.75 -28.93 -3.49
CA GLY A 639 26.59 -27.73 -3.49
C GLY A 639 27.70 -27.78 -2.44
N LYS A 640 28.83 -27.14 -2.74
CA LYS A 640 29.90 -26.95 -1.76
C LYS A 640 29.42 -26.09 -0.58
N PHE A 641 29.94 -26.35 0.62
CA PHE A 641 29.68 -25.56 1.83
C PHE A 641 30.26 -24.14 1.70
N ARG A 642 29.48 -23.22 1.14
CA ARG A 642 29.90 -21.84 0.86
C ARG A 642 28.94 -20.78 1.36
N CYS A 643 27.70 -21.16 1.73
CA CYS A 643 26.68 -20.23 2.17
C CYS A 643 26.15 -20.61 3.54
N VAL A 644 26.10 -19.63 4.46
CA VAL A 644 25.62 -19.80 5.83
C VAL A 644 24.74 -18.62 6.19
N CYS A 645 23.64 -18.90 6.89
CA CYS A 645 22.81 -17.88 7.54
C CYS A 645 23.05 -17.93 9.04
N ILE A 646 23.60 -16.85 9.58
CA ILE A 646 23.84 -16.68 11.02
C ILE A 646 22.76 -15.75 11.57
N THR A 647 21.94 -16.24 12.49
CA THR A 647 20.90 -15.47 13.18
C THR A 647 21.45 -14.96 14.49
N LEU A 648 21.44 -13.65 14.66
CA LEU A 648 21.86 -12.93 15.85
C LEU A 648 20.63 -12.44 16.60
N ARG A 649 20.58 -12.65 17.90
CA ARG A 649 19.56 -12.14 18.81
C ARG A 649 20.09 -10.92 19.55
N VAL A 650 19.42 -9.79 19.39
CA VAL A 650 19.69 -8.55 20.13
C VAL A 650 18.62 -8.37 21.19
N PRO A 651 18.92 -8.42 22.48
CA PRO A 651 17.93 -8.17 23.54
C PRO A 651 17.50 -6.71 23.50
N ARG A 652 16.20 -6.47 23.64
CA ARG A 652 15.58 -5.15 23.62
C ARG A 652 14.62 -5.00 24.79
N ASN A 653 15.20 -4.87 25.98
CA ASN A 653 14.42 -4.55 27.18
C ASN A 653 13.89 -3.11 27.08
N PRO A 654 12.69 -2.82 27.60
CA PRO A 654 12.16 -1.47 27.59
C PRO A 654 13.12 -0.47 28.25
N THR A 655 13.38 0.62 27.57
CA THR A 655 14.19 1.73 28.06
C THR A 655 13.38 3.03 28.00
N ILE A 656 13.84 4.05 28.73
CA ILE A 656 13.24 5.39 28.65
C ILE A 656 13.31 5.87 27.20
N GLY A 657 12.16 6.30 26.68
CA GLY A 657 12.00 6.73 25.30
C GLY A 657 11.37 5.69 24.38
N ASP A 658 11.16 4.46 24.83
CA ASP A 658 10.46 3.43 24.07
C ASP A 658 8.96 3.70 24.03
N LYS A 659 8.32 3.35 22.93
CA LYS A 659 6.92 3.65 22.64
C LYS A 659 6.02 2.49 22.97
N PHE A 660 4.98 2.78 23.75
CA PHE A 660 3.91 1.85 24.10
C PHE A 660 2.55 2.41 23.69
N ALA A 661 1.56 1.56 23.58
CA ALA A 661 0.19 1.97 23.26
C ALA A 661 -0.83 1.00 23.86
N SER A 662 -2.01 1.51 24.19
CA SER A 662 -3.21 0.70 24.38
C SER A 662 -3.86 0.40 23.03
N ARG A 663 -4.92 -0.42 23.01
CA ARG A 663 -5.68 -0.73 21.77
C ARG A 663 -6.70 0.37 21.39
N HIS A 664 -6.55 1.59 21.88
CA HIS A 664 -7.50 2.69 21.68
C HIS A 664 -6.87 3.96 21.08
N GLY A 665 -5.74 3.82 20.40
CA GLY A 665 -5.07 4.98 19.85
C GLY A 665 -4.35 5.87 20.88
N GLN A 666 -4.16 5.40 22.09
CA GLN A 666 -3.44 6.08 23.18
C GLN A 666 -1.96 5.68 23.18
N LYS A 667 -1.21 6.26 22.27
CA LYS A 667 0.25 6.06 22.21
C LYS A 667 0.95 6.88 23.27
N GLY A 668 1.93 6.30 23.92
CA GLY A 668 2.73 6.97 24.94
C GLY A 668 4.19 6.56 24.91
N ILE A 669 5.04 7.39 25.48
CA ILE A 669 6.48 7.16 25.58
C ILE A 669 6.80 6.83 27.02
N LEU A 670 7.59 5.79 27.25
CA LEU A 670 8.10 5.44 28.57
C LEU A 670 9.03 6.56 29.05
N SER A 671 8.61 7.28 30.11
CA SER A 671 9.36 8.39 30.65
C SER A 671 10.29 7.96 31.80
N ARG A 672 9.83 7.03 32.62
CA ARG A 672 10.59 6.57 33.79
C ARG A 672 10.19 5.17 34.25
N LEU A 673 11.15 4.43 34.77
CA LEU A 673 10.93 3.23 35.56
C LEU A 673 10.85 3.64 37.02
N TRP A 674 9.64 3.58 37.61
CA TRP A 674 9.41 4.05 38.98
C TRP A 674 9.62 2.90 39.95
N PRO A 675 10.36 3.10 41.04
CA PRO A 675 10.55 2.08 42.06
C PRO A 675 9.20 1.60 42.62
N ALA A 676 9.06 0.31 42.87
CA ALA A 676 7.80 -0.25 43.35
C ALA A 676 7.39 0.26 44.72
N GLU A 677 8.37 0.57 45.58
CA GLU A 677 8.17 1.14 46.91
C GLU A 677 7.58 2.56 46.87
N ASP A 678 7.86 3.30 45.81
CA ASP A 678 7.38 4.68 45.64
C ASP A 678 6.09 4.76 44.82
N MET A 679 5.62 3.63 44.27
CA MET A 679 4.37 3.57 43.52
C MET A 679 3.17 3.69 44.45
N PRO A 680 2.06 4.31 44.01
CA PRO A 680 0.81 4.26 44.72
C PRO A 680 0.31 2.82 44.84
N PHE A 681 -0.30 2.47 45.94
CA PHE A 681 -0.84 1.13 46.19
C PHE A 681 -2.28 1.18 46.68
N THR A 682 -3.03 0.16 46.38
CA THR A 682 -4.43 0.01 46.79
C THR A 682 -4.53 -0.43 48.24
N GLU A 683 -5.71 -0.34 48.83
CA GLU A 683 -6.00 -0.83 50.19
C GLU A 683 -5.69 -2.34 50.32
N SER A 684 -5.84 -3.12 49.29
CA SER A 684 -5.45 -4.53 49.22
C SER A 684 -3.94 -4.77 49.04
N GLY A 685 -3.14 -3.73 48.86
CA GLY A 685 -1.68 -3.79 48.67
C GLY A 685 -1.25 -3.98 47.23
N MET A 686 -2.16 -3.92 46.24
CA MET A 686 -1.83 -4.05 44.82
C MET A 686 -1.11 -2.79 44.33
N VAL A 687 0.00 -2.98 43.64
CA VAL A 687 0.75 -1.92 42.97
C VAL A 687 0.49 -1.98 41.46
N PRO A 688 0.11 -0.88 40.82
CA PRO A 688 -0.12 -0.90 39.36
C PRO A 688 1.17 -1.11 38.58
N ASP A 689 1.06 -1.67 37.39
CA ASP A 689 2.16 -1.81 36.42
C ASP A 689 2.45 -0.50 35.69
N ILE A 690 1.42 0.25 35.35
CA ILE A 690 1.50 1.47 34.57
C ILE A 690 0.68 2.57 35.23
N LEU A 691 1.25 3.79 35.29
CA LEU A 691 0.53 5.01 35.60
C LEU A 691 0.22 5.76 34.33
N PHE A 692 -1.04 6.02 34.09
CA PHE A 692 -1.55 6.71 32.91
C PHE A 692 -2.16 8.06 33.28
N ASN A 693 -1.79 9.10 32.53
CA ASN A 693 -2.26 10.45 32.81
C ASN A 693 -3.75 10.60 32.41
N PRO A 694 -4.64 11.02 33.33
CA PRO A 694 -6.06 11.24 33.06
C PRO A 694 -6.31 12.32 31.98
N HIS A 695 -5.41 13.28 31.78
CA HIS A 695 -5.52 14.29 30.73
C HIS A 695 -5.54 13.72 29.29
N GLY A 696 -5.19 12.45 29.12
CA GLY A 696 -5.32 11.76 27.83
C GLY A 696 -6.75 11.45 27.41
N PHE A 697 -7.76 11.54 28.28
CA PHE A 697 -9.13 11.16 27.97
C PHE A 697 -10.03 12.32 27.49
N PRO A 698 -10.05 13.52 28.07
CA PRO A 698 -11.06 14.53 27.74
C PRO A 698 -11.05 14.98 26.29
N SER A 699 -9.88 15.19 25.71
CA SER A 699 -9.73 15.65 24.32
C SER A 699 -9.85 14.52 23.29
N ARG A 700 -9.54 13.29 23.68
CA ARG A 700 -9.50 12.14 22.78
C ARG A 700 -10.74 11.29 22.83
N MET A 701 -11.50 11.36 23.92
CA MET A 701 -12.76 10.65 24.11
C MET A 701 -12.64 9.15 23.83
N THR A 702 -11.56 8.52 24.31
CA THR A 702 -11.34 7.07 24.19
C THR A 702 -12.04 6.32 25.30
N ILE A 703 -13.35 6.38 25.33
CA ILE A 703 -14.17 5.77 26.39
C ILE A 703 -14.06 4.24 26.37
N GLY A 704 -13.82 3.66 25.22
CA GLY A 704 -13.56 2.23 25.09
C GLY A 704 -12.40 1.73 25.98
N MET A 705 -11.38 2.56 26.23
CA MET A 705 -10.27 2.21 27.14
C MET A 705 -10.73 2.11 28.61
N LEU A 706 -11.62 3.00 29.03
CA LEU A 706 -12.19 2.96 30.37
C LEU A 706 -13.07 1.73 30.56
N ILE A 707 -13.89 1.41 29.57
CA ILE A 707 -14.74 0.21 29.58
C ILE A 707 -13.87 -1.07 29.56
N GLU A 708 -12.81 -1.09 28.77
CA GLU A 708 -11.85 -2.19 28.78
C GLU A 708 -11.19 -2.39 30.13
N SER A 709 -10.81 -1.31 30.80
CA SER A 709 -10.21 -1.35 32.13
C SER A 709 -11.14 -2.00 33.16
N MET A 710 -12.43 -1.61 33.15
CA MET A 710 -13.45 -2.21 34.01
C MET A 710 -13.71 -3.67 33.66
N ALA A 711 -13.84 -3.97 32.38
CA ALA A 711 -14.07 -5.31 31.90
C ALA A 711 -12.90 -6.25 32.21
N GLY A 712 -11.68 -5.79 32.03
CA GLY A 712 -10.47 -6.54 32.34
C GLY A 712 -10.34 -6.82 33.83
N LYS A 713 -10.70 -5.86 34.69
CA LYS A 713 -10.76 -6.04 36.15
C LYS A 713 -11.80 -7.09 36.52
N SER A 714 -12.98 -7.01 35.96
CA SER A 714 -14.05 -8.00 36.16
C SER A 714 -13.62 -9.39 35.69
N ALA A 715 -12.99 -9.47 34.52
CA ALA A 715 -12.49 -10.72 33.96
C ALA A 715 -11.44 -11.39 34.87
N ALA A 716 -10.52 -10.61 35.41
CA ALA A 716 -9.50 -11.10 36.33
C ALA A 716 -10.09 -11.60 37.65
N LEU A 717 -11.13 -10.93 38.16
CA LEU A 717 -11.79 -11.28 39.42
C LEU A 717 -12.68 -12.53 39.31
N HIS A 718 -13.38 -12.70 38.20
CA HIS A 718 -14.31 -13.81 37.97
C HIS A 718 -13.71 -14.98 37.18
N GLY A 719 -12.47 -14.86 36.70
CA GLY A 719 -11.85 -15.90 35.86
C GLY A 719 -12.51 -16.06 34.50
N LEU A 720 -13.05 -14.99 33.93
CA LEU A 720 -13.75 -14.95 32.65
C LEU A 720 -12.94 -14.20 31.58
N CYS A 721 -13.33 -14.40 30.32
CA CYS A 721 -12.93 -13.57 29.21
C CYS A 721 -14.15 -12.81 28.68
N HIS A 722 -14.09 -11.48 28.69
CA HIS A 722 -15.24 -10.67 28.27
C HIS A 722 -15.22 -10.39 26.78
N ASN A 723 -16.42 -10.49 26.19
CA ASN A 723 -16.62 -10.13 24.79
C ASN A 723 -16.73 -8.61 24.64
N ALA A 724 -15.85 -8.04 23.82
CA ALA A 724 -15.78 -6.61 23.55
C ALA A 724 -16.18 -6.27 22.11
N THR A 725 -16.98 -7.11 21.47
CA THR A 725 -17.47 -6.85 20.10
C THR A 725 -18.21 -5.54 20.05
N PRO A 726 -17.93 -4.65 19.08
CA PRO A 726 -18.61 -3.37 18.97
C PRO A 726 -20.10 -3.53 18.66
N PHE A 727 -20.87 -2.52 19.00
CA PHE A 727 -22.33 -2.43 18.84
C PHE A 727 -23.16 -3.46 19.65
N THR A 728 -22.57 -4.02 20.69
CA THR A 728 -23.28 -4.97 21.59
C THR A 728 -24.03 -4.27 22.70
N PHE A 729 -23.53 -3.14 23.18
CA PHE A 729 -24.15 -2.32 24.22
C PHE A 729 -24.91 -1.13 23.63
N SER A 730 -26.01 -0.75 24.25
CA SER A 730 -26.83 0.40 23.85
C SER A 730 -26.98 1.38 25.01
N GLU A 731 -27.70 2.48 24.82
CA GLU A 731 -28.01 3.42 25.89
C GLU A 731 -28.91 2.80 26.97
N GLU A 732 -29.78 1.86 26.61
CA GLU A 732 -30.65 1.15 27.54
C GLU A 732 -29.89 0.08 28.34
N ASN A 733 -28.98 -0.63 27.69
CA ASN A 733 -28.09 -1.64 28.27
C ASN A 733 -26.65 -1.15 28.20
N SER A 734 -26.28 -0.24 29.09
CA SER A 734 -24.94 0.35 29.05
C SER A 734 -23.86 -0.62 29.56
N ALA A 735 -22.68 -0.55 28.93
CA ALA A 735 -21.51 -1.33 29.34
C ALA A 735 -21.11 -1.01 30.78
N LEU A 736 -21.25 0.26 31.19
CA LEU A 736 -20.96 0.69 32.56
C LEU A 736 -21.84 -0.05 33.57
N GLU A 737 -23.13 -0.16 33.31
CA GLU A 737 -24.06 -0.84 34.23
C GLU A 737 -23.77 -2.34 34.30
N TYR A 738 -23.50 -2.97 33.17
CA TYR A 738 -23.17 -4.40 33.11
C TYR A 738 -21.90 -4.73 33.90
N PHE A 739 -20.81 -4.07 33.60
CA PHE A 739 -19.52 -4.31 34.28
C PHE A 739 -19.52 -3.79 35.71
N GLY A 740 -20.20 -2.69 35.99
CA GLY A 740 -20.37 -2.18 37.34
C GLY A 740 -21.06 -3.16 38.28
N LYS A 741 -22.14 -3.82 37.82
CA LYS A 741 -22.82 -4.90 38.58
C LYS A 741 -21.89 -6.08 38.84
N LEU A 742 -21.09 -6.48 37.87
CA LEU A 742 -20.10 -7.55 38.03
C LEU A 742 -19.02 -7.17 39.04
N LEU A 743 -18.50 -5.96 38.98
CA LEU A 743 -17.51 -5.48 39.96
C LEU A 743 -18.10 -5.43 41.38
N LYS A 744 -19.34 -4.96 41.52
CA LYS A 744 -20.04 -4.94 42.81
C LYS A 744 -20.25 -6.36 43.34
N ALA A 745 -20.57 -7.33 42.48
CA ALA A 745 -20.71 -8.73 42.89
C ALA A 745 -19.38 -9.34 43.37
N ALA A 746 -18.25 -8.86 42.89
CA ALA A 746 -16.91 -9.22 43.32
C ALA A 746 -16.44 -8.49 44.60
N GLY A 747 -17.25 -7.58 45.12
CA GLY A 747 -16.90 -6.78 46.34
C GLY A 747 -16.10 -5.51 46.08
N TYR A 748 -16.04 -5.07 44.81
CA TYR A 748 -15.35 -3.83 44.39
C TYR A 748 -16.35 -2.70 44.11
N ASN A 749 -15.81 -1.48 43.91
CA ASN A 749 -16.65 -0.32 43.60
C ASN A 749 -17.29 -0.48 42.24
N PHE A 750 -18.55 -0.07 42.10
CA PHE A 750 -19.32 -0.10 40.86
C PHE A 750 -18.64 0.66 39.71
N TYR A 751 -17.98 1.78 40.02
CA TYR A 751 -17.33 2.63 39.01
C TYR A 751 -15.87 2.21 38.68
N GLY A 752 -15.36 1.14 39.32
CA GLY A 752 -14.01 0.65 39.07
C GLY A 752 -12.91 1.47 39.76
N THR A 753 -13.29 2.39 40.65
CA THR A 753 -12.36 3.18 41.44
C THR A 753 -11.96 2.44 42.70
N GLU A 754 -10.77 2.76 43.26
CA GLU A 754 -10.27 2.22 44.50
C GLU A 754 -9.57 3.32 45.31
N ARG A 755 -9.58 3.17 46.65
CA ARG A 755 -8.72 3.95 47.53
C ARG A 755 -7.26 3.56 47.29
N MET A 756 -6.44 4.56 47.16
CA MET A 756 -5.00 4.36 47.04
C MET A 756 -4.23 5.22 48.00
N TYR A 757 -3.06 4.75 48.37
CA TYR A 757 -2.10 5.39 49.28
C TYR A 757 -0.85 5.77 48.51
N SER A 758 -0.23 6.89 48.87
CA SER A 758 1.04 7.30 48.32
C SER A 758 2.16 6.38 48.79
N GLY A 759 2.92 5.83 47.84
CA GLY A 759 4.10 5.01 48.18
C GLY A 759 5.23 5.80 48.84
N VAL A 760 5.31 7.10 48.58
CA VAL A 760 6.35 7.97 49.11
C VAL A 760 6.04 8.41 50.57
N SER A 761 4.82 8.86 50.84
CA SER A 761 4.39 9.40 52.11
C SER A 761 3.61 8.42 52.98
N GLY A 762 3.06 7.35 52.38
CA GLY A 762 2.17 6.42 53.08
C GLY A 762 0.80 7.00 53.41
N VAL A 763 0.49 8.21 52.96
CA VAL A 763 -0.79 8.90 53.22
C VAL A 763 -1.81 8.52 52.14
N GLU A 764 -3.08 8.39 52.58
CA GLU A 764 -4.19 8.19 51.64
C GLU A 764 -4.29 9.36 50.66
N LEU A 765 -4.51 9.03 49.39
CA LEU A 765 -4.75 10.03 48.36
C LEU A 765 -6.18 10.60 48.51
N GLU A 766 -6.34 11.91 48.32
CA GLU A 766 -7.62 12.61 48.50
C GLU A 766 -8.67 12.30 47.44
N ALA A 767 -8.36 11.42 46.46
CA ALA A 767 -9.25 11.05 45.39
C ALA A 767 -9.33 9.54 45.23
N ASP A 768 -10.49 9.05 44.85
CA ASP A 768 -10.65 7.67 44.39
C ASP A 768 -10.01 7.51 43.02
N ILE A 769 -9.13 6.51 42.88
CA ILE A 769 -8.35 6.28 41.67
C ILE A 769 -8.97 5.20 40.84
N PHE A 770 -9.20 5.49 39.56
CA PHE A 770 -9.65 4.51 38.58
C PHE A 770 -8.52 3.54 38.23
N ILE A 771 -8.70 2.28 38.55
CA ILE A 771 -7.72 1.23 38.32
C ILE A 771 -8.37 -0.01 37.73
N GLY A 772 -7.72 -0.63 36.77
CA GLY A 772 -8.21 -1.83 36.11
C GLY A 772 -7.13 -2.48 35.25
N VAL A 773 -7.53 -3.40 34.42
CA VAL A 773 -6.62 -4.14 33.54
C VAL A 773 -6.84 -3.73 32.09
N VAL A 774 -5.77 -3.28 31.46
CA VAL A 774 -5.76 -2.86 30.04
C VAL A 774 -4.67 -3.62 29.30
N TYR A 775 -4.96 -4.02 28.08
CA TYR A 775 -4.01 -4.71 27.23
C TYR A 775 -3.07 -3.69 26.57
N TYR A 776 -1.80 -3.72 26.91
CA TYR A 776 -0.77 -2.83 26.42
C TYR A 776 0.12 -3.48 25.38
N GLN A 777 0.47 -2.72 24.37
CA GLN A 777 1.27 -3.12 23.22
C GLN A 777 2.58 -2.34 23.20
N ARG A 778 3.70 -3.02 22.96
CA ARG A 778 4.97 -2.37 22.69
C ARG A 778 5.14 -2.16 21.20
N LEU A 779 5.41 -0.92 20.80
CA LEU A 779 5.66 -0.59 19.42
C LEU A 779 7.14 -0.79 19.04
N ARG A 780 7.40 -1.05 17.77
CA ARG A 780 8.77 -1.25 17.26
C ARG A 780 9.67 -0.01 17.30
N HIS A 781 9.10 1.17 17.57
CA HIS A 781 9.84 2.42 17.66
C HIS A 781 10.59 2.51 18.98
N MET A 782 11.83 2.02 18.98
CA MET A 782 12.70 1.96 20.14
C MET A 782 13.78 3.02 20.04
N VAL A 783 14.11 3.63 21.18
CA VAL A 783 15.14 4.68 21.23
C VAL A 783 16.51 4.18 20.78
N SER A 784 16.83 2.92 21.08
CA SER A 784 18.10 2.29 20.68
C SER A 784 18.32 2.25 19.16
N ASP A 785 17.24 2.32 18.37
CA ASP A 785 17.33 2.35 16.90
C ASP A 785 17.34 3.77 16.34
N LYS A 786 17.14 4.80 17.17
CA LYS A 786 16.91 6.18 16.72
C LYS A 786 17.98 7.18 17.15
N PHE A 787 18.75 6.90 18.17
CA PHE A 787 19.79 7.82 18.61
C PHE A 787 20.92 7.93 17.58
N GLN A 788 21.48 9.13 17.48
CA GLN A 788 22.62 9.43 16.60
C GLN A 788 23.59 10.33 17.34
N VAL A 789 24.88 9.95 17.34
CA VAL A 789 25.96 10.73 17.95
C VAL A 789 27.16 10.75 17.02
N ARG A 790 27.71 11.92 16.80
CA ARG A 790 28.90 12.10 15.98
C ARG A 790 29.79 13.19 16.58
N THR A 791 31.05 12.95 16.65
CA THR A 791 32.08 13.96 16.88
C THR A 791 32.77 14.33 15.56
N THR A 792 33.55 13.42 15.02
CA THR A 792 34.21 13.49 13.71
C THR A 792 33.97 12.22 12.94
N GLY A 793 34.04 12.28 11.62
CA GLY A 793 33.82 11.07 10.80
C GLY A 793 33.92 11.36 9.30
N ALA A 794 33.32 10.51 8.49
CA ALA A 794 33.34 10.61 7.05
C ALA A 794 32.70 11.90 6.53
N ARG A 795 33.31 12.49 5.52
CA ARG A 795 32.83 13.71 4.85
C ARG A 795 32.55 13.41 3.38
N ASP A 796 31.64 14.20 2.81
CA ASP A 796 31.35 14.14 1.38
C ASP A 796 32.61 14.55 0.58
N LYS A 797 32.89 13.83 -0.50
CA LYS A 797 34.06 14.08 -1.34
C LYS A 797 33.97 15.38 -2.15
N VAL A 798 32.76 15.82 -2.47
CA VAL A 798 32.50 17.00 -3.27
C VAL A 798 32.40 18.26 -2.42
N THR A 799 31.49 18.23 -1.42
CA THR A 799 31.19 19.40 -0.58
C THR A 799 32.07 19.50 0.68
N ASN A 800 32.78 18.43 1.02
CA ASN A 800 33.55 18.28 2.26
C ASN A 800 32.72 18.48 3.54
N GLN A 801 31.39 18.39 3.44
CA GLN A 801 30.49 18.45 4.59
C GLN A 801 30.36 17.05 5.22
N PRO A 802 29.97 16.95 6.52
CA PRO A 802 29.66 15.66 7.12
C PRO A 802 28.54 14.95 6.34
N ILE A 803 28.73 13.67 6.01
CA ILE A 803 27.69 12.88 5.37
C ILE A 803 26.50 12.69 6.33
N GLY A 804 25.27 12.60 5.78
CA GLY A 804 24.08 12.30 6.56
C GLY A 804 23.87 10.80 6.76
N GLY A 805 23.06 10.45 7.74
CA GLY A 805 22.64 9.07 8.00
C GLY A 805 23.30 8.41 9.19
N ARG A 806 22.48 7.79 10.04
CA ARG A 806 22.92 7.08 11.24
C ARG A 806 23.78 5.85 10.92
N ASN A 807 23.43 5.11 9.87
CA ASN A 807 24.11 3.86 9.52
C ASN A 807 25.58 4.04 9.13
N VAL A 808 25.94 5.19 8.60
CA VAL A 808 27.30 5.56 8.21
C VAL A 808 27.99 6.44 9.25
N GLN A 809 27.45 6.53 10.46
CA GLN A 809 27.92 7.42 11.52
C GLN A 809 28.01 8.88 11.06
N GLY A 810 27.02 9.28 10.29
CA GLY A 810 26.92 10.62 9.73
C GLY A 810 26.56 11.69 10.73
N GLY A 811 26.59 12.95 10.29
CA GLY A 811 26.24 14.13 11.06
C GLY A 811 24.73 14.27 11.23
N ILE A 812 24.36 15.05 12.22
CA ILE A 812 22.98 15.46 12.47
C ILE A 812 22.74 16.74 11.66
N ARG A 813 21.62 16.81 10.94
CA ARG A 813 21.26 17.98 10.16
C ARG A 813 20.97 19.17 11.07
N PHE A 814 21.69 20.26 10.87
CA PHE A 814 21.39 21.58 11.39
C PHE A 814 20.60 22.36 10.34
N GLY A 815 19.27 22.36 10.47
CA GLY A 815 18.36 22.96 9.48
C GLY A 815 18.18 24.47 9.67
N GLU A 816 17.33 25.08 8.80
CA GLU A 816 17.01 26.50 8.87
C GLU A 816 16.26 26.89 10.14
N MET A 817 15.38 26.02 10.67
CA MET A 817 14.65 26.29 11.90
C MET A 817 15.57 26.31 13.13
N GLU A 818 16.58 25.44 13.18
CA GLU A 818 17.61 25.44 14.24
C GLU A 818 18.50 26.69 14.12
N ARG A 819 18.85 27.14 12.89
CA ARG A 819 19.51 28.42 12.67
C ARG A 819 18.66 29.58 13.20
N ASP A 820 17.36 29.59 12.88
CA ASP A 820 16.44 30.64 13.33
C ASP A 820 16.37 30.71 14.85
N ALA A 821 16.33 29.57 15.55
CA ALA A 821 16.32 29.50 17.01
C ALA A 821 17.60 30.11 17.62
N LEU A 822 18.77 29.74 17.11
CA LEU A 822 20.04 30.30 17.57
C LEU A 822 20.18 31.79 17.25
N LEU A 823 19.70 32.20 16.08
CA LEU A 823 19.71 33.61 15.70
C LEU A 823 18.81 34.45 16.61
N ALA A 824 17.63 33.95 16.95
CA ALA A 824 16.71 34.62 17.88
C ALA A 824 17.28 34.78 19.29
N HIS A 825 18.06 33.80 19.76
CA HIS A 825 18.78 33.86 21.05
C HIS A 825 20.04 34.74 20.99
N GLY A 826 20.46 35.23 19.84
CA GLY A 826 21.70 36.00 19.69
C GLY A 826 22.98 35.19 19.91
N ALA A 827 22.94 33.86 19.82
CA ALA A 827 24.06 32.95 20.02
C ALA A 827 24.98 32.90 18.78
N SER A 828 25.65 34.00 18.45
CA SER A 828 26.46 34.16 17.22
C SER A 828 27.65 33.21 17.18
N PHE A 829 28.34 33.02 18.30
CA PHE A 829 29.48 32.12 18.37
C PHE A 829 29.08 30.67 18.10
N LEU A 830 28.01 30.19 18.74
CA LEU A 830 27.51 28.84 18.53
C LEU A 830 27.01 28.64 17.11
N LEU A 831 26.34 29.63 16.53
CA LEU A 831 25.87 29.58 15.16
C LEU A 831 27.05 29.48 14.18
N HIS A 832 28.07 30.28 14.36
CA HIS A 832 29.28 30.24 13.55
C HIS A 832 30.02 28.91 13.68
N ASP A 833 30.13 28.38 14.92
CA ASP A 833 30.74 27.06 15.15
C ASP A 833 29.98 25.96 14.41
N ARG A 834 28.64 25.90 14.52
CA ARG A 834 27.83 24.85 13.89
C ARG A 834 27.80 24.91 12.37
N LEU A 835 27.74 26.09 11.79
CA LEU A 835 27.64 26.28 10.34
C LEU A 835 29.00 26.26 9.61
N PHE A 836 30.07 26.59 10.32
CA PHE A 836 31.40 26.74 9.71
C PHE A 836 32.45 25.82 10.34
N HIS A 837 32.82 25.99 11.59
CA HIS A 837 33.92 25.25 12.20
C HIS A 837 33.71 23.75 12.25
N CYS A 838 32.52 23.31 12.62
CA CYS A 838 32.16 21.89 12.71
C CYS A 838 31.70 21.28 11.39
N SER A 839 31.42 22.09 10.39
CA SER A 839 30.90 21.64 9.09
C SER A 839 32.06 21.50 8.09
N ASP A 840 32.29 22.50 7.28
CA ASP A 840 33.18 22.45 6.11
C ASP A 840 34.25 23.54 6.10
N ARG A 841 34.74 23.96 7.27
CA ARG A 841 35.84 24.90 7.34
C ARG A 841 37.03 24.44 6.51
N SER A 842 37.47 25.28 5.61
CA SER A 842 38.60 25.01 4.71
C SER A 842 39.45 26.27 4.60
N VAL A 843 40.75 26.05 4.54
CA VAL A 843 41.72 27.11 4.27
C VAL A 843 42.02 27.09 2.77
N THR A 844 41.96 28.24 2.14
CA THR A 844 42.24 28.41 0.71
C THR A 844 43.04 29.68 0.43
N HIS A 845 43.59 29.78 -0.77
CA HIS A 845 44.34 30.92 -1.20
C HIS A 845 43.51 31.79 -2.15
N VAL A 846 43.57 33.08 -1.96
CA VAL A 846 42.92 34.07 -2.80
C VAL A 846 43.95 35.05 -3.30
N CYS A 847 43.84 35.48 -4.54
CA CYS A 847 44.63 36.56 -5.05
C CYS A 847 43.95 37.91 -4.76
N ILE A 848 44.60 38.81 -4.02
CA ILE A 848 44.04 40.10 -3.64
C ILE A 848 43.80 40.99 -4.86
N GLU A 849 44.64 40.91 -5.83
CA GLU A 849 44.60 41.77 -7.04
C GLU A 849 43.40 41.42 -7.95
N CYS A 850 43.21 40.14 -8.28
CA CYS A 850 42.10 39.72 -9.13
C CYS A 850 40.88 39.21 -8.35
N GLY A 851 40.99 39.03 -7.06
CA GLY A 851 39.92 38.53 -6.19
C GLY A 851 39.48 37.09 -6.48
N SER A 852 40.23 36.29 -7.17
CA SER A 852 39.87 34.96 -7.59
C SER A 852 40.35 33.88 -6.61
N LEU A 853 39.45 32.92 -6.28
CA LEU A 853 39.77 31.73 -5.53
C LEU A 853 40.31 30.59 -6.43
N LEU A 854 40.07 30.66 -7.73
CA LEU A 854 40.45 29.62 -8.69
C LEU A 854 41.81 29.84 -9.33
N SER A 855 42.31 31.09 -9.38
CA SER A 855 43.55 31.46 -10.04
C SER A 855 44.82 31.04 -9.29
N PRO A 856 44.89 31.00 -7.93
CA PRO A 856 46.11 30.57 -7.24
C PRO A 856 46.35 29.08 -7.42
N LEU A 857 47.45 28.71 -8.08
CA LEU A 857 47.87 27.30 -8.25
C LEU A 857 49.27 27.07 -7.64
N LEU A 858 49.47 25.90 -7.08
CA LEU A 858 50.76 25.48 -6.55
C LEU A 858 51.65 25.00 -7.71
N LYS A 859 52.60 25.81 -8.09
CA LYS A 859 53.57 25.48 -9.16
C LYS A 859 54.81 24.81 -8.59
N PRO A 860 55.37 23.81 -9.29
CA PRO A 860 56.66 23.25 -8.93
C PRO A 860 57.74 24.36 -9.04
N PRO A 861 58.85 24.23 -8.28
CA PRO A 861 59.97 25.18 -8.40
C PRO A 861 60.54 25.10 -9.82
N PRO A 862 61.02 26.21 -10.38
CA PRO A 862 61.74 26.19 -11.66
C PRO A 862 62.96 25.26 -11.61
N GLU A 863 63.28 24.57 -12.71
CA GLU A 863 64.37 23.57 -12.77
C GLU A 863 65.76 24.12 -12.38
N TRP A 864 65.90 25.44 -12.46
CA TRP A 864 67.17 26.15 -12.10
C TRP A 864 67.22 26.67 -10.66
N SER A 865 66.17 26.41 -9.86
CA SER A 865 66.11 26.88 -8.48
C SER A 865 66.66 25.81 -7.54
N SER A 866 67.63 26.20 -6.71
CA SER A 866 68.18 25.36 -5.66
C SER A 866 67.29 25.14 -4.44
N THR A 867 66.14 25.81 -4.41
CA THR A 867 65.10 25.67 -3.32
C THR A 867 63.97 24.82 -3.79
N CYS A 868 63.76 23.64 -3.12
CA CYS A 868 62.63 22.75 -3.36
C CYS A 868 61.27 23.25 -2.83
N ILE A 869 61.04 24.55 -2.72
CA ILE A 869 59.87 25.17 -2.19
C ILE A 869 58.85 25.40 -3.28
N ARG A 870 57.73 24.69 -3.22
CA ARG A 870 56.58 24.98 -4.10
C ARG A 870 55.90 26.25 -3.68
N GLN A 871 55.63 27.14 -4.63
CA GLN A 871 54.97 28.44 -4.38
C GLN A 871 53.59 28.52 -5.05
N HIS A 872 52.65 29.13 -4.36
CA HIS A 872 51.37 29.50 -4.98
C HIS A 872 51.59 30.73 -5.91
N VAL A 873 51.12 30.59 -7.12
CA VAL A 873 51.20 31.63 -8.14
C VAL A 873 49.83 31.86 -8.72
N CYS A 874 49.40 33.10 -8.79
CA CYS A 874 48.16 33.47 -9.49
C CYS A 874 48.34 33.27 -10.99
N THR A 875 47.58 32.44 -11.64
CA THR A 875 47.66 32.18 -13.09
C THR A 875 47.22 33.38 -13.93
N THR A 876 46.34 34.25 -13.38
CA THR A 876 45.82 35.42 -14.07
C THR A 876 46.76 36.63 -13.96
N CYS A 877 47.29 36.88 -12.74
CA CYS A 877 48.15 38.05 -12.49
C CYS A 877 49.65 37.78 -12.67
N GLY A 878 50.03 36.46 -12.68
CA GLY A 878 51.42 36.03 -12.79
C GLY A 878 52.29 36.24 -11.53
N ARG A 879 51.69 36.68 -10.42
CA ARG A 879 52.38 37.06 -9.17
C ARG A 879 52.16 36.04 -8.08
N SER A 880 53.12 35.96 -7.16
CA SER A 880 53.07 35.10 -5.96
C SER A 880 52.97 35.92 -4.66
N ASP A 881 53.30 37.19 -4.70
CA ASP A 881 53.29 38.12 -3.55
C ASP A 881 51.90 38.68 -3.19
N THR A 882 50.97 38.52 -4.11
CA THR A 882 49.54 38.98 -3.91
C THR A 882 48.59 37.90 -3.46
N ILE A 883 49.11 36.78 -2.95
CA ILE A 883 48.29 35.61 -2.54
C ILE A 883 48.19 35.59 -1.02
N GLU A 884 46.97 35.73 -0.52
CA GLU A 884 46.65 35.61 0.89
C GLU A 884 45.91 34.33 1.22
N THR A 885 46.01 33.90 2.46
CA THR A 885 45.35 32.71 2.95
C THR A 885 44.10 33.08 3.73
N ILE A 886 42.96 32.61 3.29
CA ILE A 886 41.67 32.85 3.93
C ILE A 886 40.98 31.55 4.35
N ALA A 887 40.15 31.62 5.36
CA ALA A 887 39.29 30.54 5.79
C ALA A 887 37.87 30.73 5.26
N VAL A 888 37.43 29.83 4.44
CA VAL A 888 36.08 29.83 3.82
C VAL A 888 35.42 28.49 3.89
N PRO A 889 34.07 28.40 3.85
CA PRO A 889 33.41 27.11 3.70
C PRO A 889 33.83 26.40 2.41
N TYR A 890 34.12 25.12 2.47
CA TYR A 890 34.53 24.37 1.29
C TYR A 890 33.45 24.37 0.19
N VAL A 891 32.17 24.31 0.57
CA VAL A 891 31.05 24.37 -0.38
C VAL A 891 31.06 25.70 -1.16
N PHE A 892 31.53 26.80 -0.57
CA PHE A 892 31.68 28.06 -1.28
C PHE A 892 32.69 27.97 -2.40
N ARG A 893 33.80 27.27 -2.21
CA ARG A 893 34.78 27.00 -3.26
C ARG A 893 34.16 26.20 -4.42
N VAL A 894 33.39 25.18 -4.08
CA VAL A 894 32.66 24.37 -5.08
C VAL A 894 31.67 25.25 -5.84
N PHE A 895 30.93 26.11 -5.13
CA PHE A 895 29.95 27.03 -5.73
C PHE A 895 30.64 28.05 -6.71
N VAL A 896 31.80 28.58 -6.34
CA VAL A 896 32.56 29.47 -7.22
C VAL A 896 33.02 28.72 -8.48
N ALA A 897 33.42 27.44 -8.36
CA ALA A 897 33.78 26.61 -9.51
C ALA A 897 32.58 26.34 -10.41
N GLU A 898 31.42 26.05 -9.83
CA GLU A 898 30.16 25.84 -10.56
C GLU A 898 29.72 27.11 -11.30
N LEU A 899 29.79 28.28 -10.66
CA LEU A 899 29.50 29.56 -11.29
C LEU A 899 30.46 29.84 -12.45
N ALA A 900 31.74 29.52 -12.28
CA ALA A 900 32.73 29.65 -13.35
C ALA A 900 32.39 28.78 -14.56
N SER A 901 31.81 27.59 -14.36
CA SER A 901 31.37 26.68 -15.43
C SER A 901 30.25 27.26 -16.30
N ILE A 902 29.45 28.16 -15.78
CA ILE A 902 28.40 28.90 -16.50
C ILE A 902 28.80 30.33 -16.86
N ASN A 903 30.12 30.62 -16.90
CA ASN A 903 30.71 31.91 -17.23
C ASN A 903 30.38 33.08 -16.27
N VAL A 904 30.13 32.76 -15.00
CA VAL A 904 29.96 33.80 -13.95
C VAL A 904 31.23 33.86 -13.13
N LYS A 905 31.90 35.02 -13.14
CA LYS A 905 33.11 35.29 -12.38
C LYS A 905 32.75 35.84 -11.00
N VAL A 906 33.24 35.18 -9.94
CA VAL A 906 33.14 35.68 -8.57
C VAL A 906 34.45 36.39 -8.21
N LYS A 907 34.37 37.64 -7.76
CA LYS A 907 35.51 38.44 -7.27
C LYS A 907 35.32 38.67 -5.76
N LEU A 908 36.33 38.33 -4.97
CA LEU A 908 36.38 38.61 -3.55
C LEU A 908 37.24 39.82 -3.27
N ASP A 909 36.71 40.75 -2.49
CA ASP A 909 37.50 41.86 -1.93
C ASP A 909 37.92 41.43 -0.52
N VAL A 910 39.23 41.35 -0.31
CA VAL A 910 39.83 40.95 0.97
C VAL A 910 40.52 42.16 1.54
N SER A 911 40.06 42.62 2.72
CA SER A 911 40.64 43.73 3.45
C SER A 911 41.43 43.27 4.66
#